data_d42f7526639e5386edd90422ac3aa6b2
#
_entry.id   d42f7526639e5386edd90422ac3aa6b2
#
_cell.length_a   1.000
_cell.length_b   1.000
_cell.length_c   1.000
_cell.angle_alpha   90.00
_cell.angle_beta   90.00
_cell.angle_gamma   90.00
#
_symmetry.space_group_name_H-M   'P 1'
#
loop_
_entity.id
_entity.type
_entity.pdbx_description
1 polymer ?
#
loop_
_entity_poly.entity_id
_entity_poly.type
_entity_poly.pdbx_seq_one_letter_code
_entity_poly.pdbx_strand_id
1 'polypeptide(L)'
;MSEDLLPYSPEAADSCHWKENGVEDGFGFHEFKEYPVKQNKIKNTILEAIGSTPLVKLNRIPKEYGIECDVYGKVEFLNAGGSVKDRIAVRMVELAEQTGRLRPGMTIIEPTSGNTGIGLALVAAVKGYRCIIVMPEKMSHEKVITMKALGAEIVRSKDDAAFDSPDSHIGKAFALHKKIPNSVILDQYINCGNPMVHYESTAEEIMDSLDGQVDMVVAGVGTGGSITGLARKLKDKVPDCKIVGVDPIGSVLADKKDDDVGAHFEVEGIGYDFVPTVLDLSSVDEWQKTGDKETFLMARKLNRDEGILSGGSSGAILCGALRAAKPLKKGQKCVVILPDGIRNYLTKFACDDWMVKKKFMEKVENGISIFPKETFDISKVYDPESKSDAAFQSISGPWPISHASLFRPKIMETIDGAIGRTPLVKLNKIAEEEGLQAEVLVKAEYMNAGGSVKDRIALRMVQLAEESGVLKPGMTVIEPTSGNTGVGLAMMCAIRGYKCIIVMPKKMSQEKEATLKSLGAVIVRTENHHHHTSADSHIGVALRLQKEIPGAIILDQYRNVANPLAHYEGTAEEILWATDNKVDAVVISAGTGGTVSGIAKRIKEAAPSCKVYGVDPDGSILADPSCRETHGYEVEGTGYDFVPAVLDRSLVDEWIKTNDQDSFTTARRLIRDEGLLCGGSSGANVWAAIQVAKKLGPGKRVVTVLPDSIRNYMTKFVDDEWMKSKGFQV
;
A
#
# COMPACT_ATOMS: atom_id res chain seq x y z
N MET A 1 40.62 11.71 28.85
CA MET A 1 40.27 11.59 27.42
C MET A 1 39.35 10.41 27.31
N SER A 2 38.07 10.65 27.54
CA SER A 2 36.96 9.69 27.37
C SER A 2 35.63 10.45 27.46
N GLU A 3 35.59 11.66 26.84
CA GLU A 3 34.41 12.54 26.86
C GLU A 3 33.59 12.49 25.56
N ASP A 4 33.91 11.58 24.62
CA ASP A 4 33.24 11.46 23.33
C ASP A 4 32.34 10.22 23.17
N LEU A 5 32.14 9.45 24.23
CA LEU A 5 31.12 8.41 24.25
C LEU A 5 29.75 9.08 24.34
N LEU A 6 28.83 8.70 23.43
CA LEU A 6 27.45 9.16 23.47
C LEU A 6 26.88 8.86 24.86
N PRO A 7 26.25 9.84 25.57
CA PRO A 7 25.58 9.59 26.84
C PRO A 7 24.29 8.79 26.67
N TYR A 8 24.28 7.90 25.70
CA TYR A 8 23.13 7.16 25.24
C TYR A 8 23.48 5.68 25.19
N SER A 9 22.72 4.89 25.92
CA SER A 9 22.71 3.44 25.79
C SER A 9 21.32 3.00 25.32
N PRO A 10 21.18 2.45 24.11
CA PRO A 10 19.91 1.86 23.68
C PRO A 10 19.53 0.62 24.52
N GLU A 11 20.46 0.17 25.37
CA GLU A 11 20.30 -0.93 26.34
C GLU A 11 19.99 -0.46 27.76
N ALA A 12 19.73 0.85 27.98
CA ALA A 12 19.45 1.39 29.32
C ALA A 12 18.17 0.78 29.91
N ALA A 13 18.30 0.14 31.07
CA ALA A 13 17.25 -0.70 31.66
C ALA A 13 16.06 0.05 32.27
N ASP A 14 16.08 1.38 32.36
CA ASP A 14 15.20 2.15 33.26
C ASP A 14 14.14 2.99 32.54
N SER A 15 13.82 2.75 31.26
CA SER A 15 13.07 3.72 30.51
C SER A 15 11.54 3.56 30.57
N CYS A 16 11.01 2.36 30.77
CA CYS A 16 9.55 2.12 30.73
C CYS A 16 9.10 1.16 31.84
N HIS A 17 8.34 1.68 32.80
CA HIS A 17 7.72 0.89 33.88
C HIS A 17 6.23 0.67 33.57
N TRP A 18 5.88 -0.57 33.27
CA TRP A 18 4.50 -0.97 33.01
C TRP A 18 3.68 -1.00 34.30
N LYS A 19 2.50 -0.38 34.27
CA LYS A 19 1.49 -0.33 35.33
C LYS A 19 0.18 -0.95 34.84
N GLU A 20 -0.78 -1.13 35.71
CA GLU A 20 -2.08 -1.71 35.36
C GLU A 20 -2.81 -0.94 34.24
N ASN A 21 -2.77 0.39 34.28
CA ASN A 21 -3.53 1.26 33.35
C ASN A 21 -2.64 2.10 32.42
N GLY A 22 -1.35 1.82 32.34
CA GLY A 22 -0.45 2.65 31.53
C GLY A 22 1.03 2.29 31.69
N VAL A 23 1.87 3.19 31.24
CA VAL A 23 3.34 3.05 31.32
C VAL A 23 3.90 4.34 31.91
N GLU A 24 4.82 4.21 32.84
CA GLU A 24 5.60 5.33 33.38
C GLU A 24 7.01 5.31 32.81
N ASP A 25 7.48 6.46 32.34
CA ASP A 25 8.84 6.67 31.84
C ASP A 25 9.44 7.96 32.43
N GLY A 26 10.64 8.35 31.98
CA GLY A 26 11.30 9.58 32.44
C GLY A 26 10.53 10.88 32.17
N PHE A 27 9.42 10.85 31.46
CA PHE A 27 8.57 11.98 31.11
C PHE A 27 7.22 11.96 31.81
N GLY A 28 6.89 10.90 32.54
CA GLY A 28 5.67 10.78 33.34
C GLY A 28 4.88 9.50 33.10
N PHE A 29 3.65 9.49 33.61
CA PHE A 29 2.72 8.38 33.42
C PHE A 29 1.85 8.60 32.18
N HIS A 30 1.81 7.59 31.31
CA HIS A 30 1.04 7.58 30.05
C HIS A 30 -0.04 6.52 30.12
N GLU A 31 -1.30 6.96 30.15
CA GLU A 31 -2.46 6.06 30.17
C GLU A 31 -2.60 5.30 28.86
N PHE A 32 -3.10 4.06 28.94
CA PHE A 32 -3.51 3.29 27.78
C PHE A 32 -4.76 3.89 27.13
N LYS A 33 -4.80 3.89 25.81
CA LYS A 33 -6.01 4.26 25.06
C LYS A 33 -7.04 3.15 25.09
N GLU A 34 -8.30 3.55 25.15
CA GLU A 34 -9.43 2.62 25.06
C GLU A 34 -9.56 2.02 23.65
N TYR A 35 -9.95 0.76 23.58
CA TYR A 35 -10.30 0.06 22.36
C TYR A 35 -11.74 -0.46 22.46
N PRO A 36 -12.58 -0.47 21.39
CA PRO A 36 -12.23 0.03 20.04
C PRO A 36 -12.22 1.56 19.95
N VAL A 37 -11.28 2.09 19.21
CA VAL A 37 -11.26 3.52 18.89
C VAL A 37 -12.46 3.85 17.98
N LYS A 38 -13.30 4.79 18.39
CA LYS A 38 -14.42 5.25 17.56
C LYS A 38 -13.91 5.81 16.24
N GLN A 39 -14.28 5.16 15.14
CA GLN A 39 -13.87 5.60 13.81
C GLN A 39 -14.87 6.58 13.20
N ASN A 40 -14.38 7.72 12.73
CA ASN A 40 -15.16 8.65 11.92
C ASN A 40 -15.41 8.08 10.53
N LYS A 41 -16.61 8.29 9.99
CA LYS A 41 -16.93 7.92 8.58
C LYS A 41 -16.06 8.68 7.59
N ILE A 42 -15.88 10.00 7.83
CA ILE A 42 -14.94 10.86 7.13
C ILE A 42 -13.75 11.06 8.06
N LYS A 43 -12.55 10.77 7.58
CA LYS A 43 -11.30 10.97 8.32
C LYS A 43 -10.88 12.45 8.24
N ASN A 44 -10.55 13.06 9.38
CA ASN A 44 -10.05 14.43 9.38
C ASN A 44 -8.67 14.53 8.72
N THR A 45 -7.85 13.52 8.92
CA THR A 45 -6.55 13.37 8.25
C THR A 45 -6.30 11.91 7.92
N ILE A 46 -5.32 11.65 7.06
CA ILE A 46 -4.92 10.27 6.72
C ILE A 46 -4.39 9.50 7.93
N LEU A 47 -3.92 10.17 8.98
CA LEU A 47 -3.44 9.51 10.21
C LEU A 47 -4.54 8.71 10.91
N GLU A 48 -5.81 9.11 10.79
CA GLU A 48 -6.95 8.36 11.31
C GLU A 48 -7.23 7.05 10.55
N ALA A 49 -6.53 6.80 9.44
CA ALA A 49 -6.58 5.54 8.71
C ALA A 49 -5.46 4.55 9.11
N ILE A 50 -4.63 4.92 10.10
CA ILE A 50 -3.60 4.04 10.65
C ILE A 50 -4.24 3.12 11.70
N GLY A 51 -3.89 1.85 11.67
CA GLY A 51 -4.51 0.81 12.50
C GLY A 51 -5.71 0.16 11.83
N SER A 52 -6.44 -0.64 12.60
CA SER A 52 -7.58 -1.45 12.11
C SER A 52 -7.23 -2.25 10.85
N THR A 53 -6.01 -2.74 10.79
CA THR A 53 -5.53 -3.54 9.65
C THR A 53 -6.19 -4.92 9.62
N PRO A 54 -6.41 -5.51 8.44
CA PRO A 54 -7.11 -6.78 8.35
C PRO A 54 -6.30 -7.96 8.88
N LEU A 55 -7.04 -8.97 9.35
CA LEU A 55 -6.54 -10.33 9.59
C LEU A 55 -6.98 -11.21 8.43
N VAL A 56 -6.01 -11.78 7.69
CA VAL A 56 -6.24 -12.55 6.46
C VAL A 56 -5.77 -13.99 6.65
N LYS A 57 -6.62 -14.97 6.31
CA LYS A 57 -6.28 -16.39 6.36
C LYS A 57 -5.29 -16.74 5.25
N LEU A 58 -4.24 -17.48 5.59
CA LEU A 58 -3.31 -18.06 4.62
C LEU A 58 -3.79 -19.46 4.24
N ASN A 59 -4.05 -19.67 2.94
CA ASN A 59 -4.79 -20.86 2.50
C ASN A 59 -3.92 -21.94 1.86
N ARG A 60 -2.84 -21.57 1.17
CA ARG A 60 -2.02 -22.47 0.36
C ARG A 60 -0.72 -22.83 1.04
N ILE A 61 0.03 -21.83 1.48
CA ILE A 61 1.37 -22.04 2.05
C ILE A 61 1.31 -22.94 3.30
N PRO A 62 0.45 -22.70 4.31
CA PRO A 62 0.39 -23.59 5.47
C PRO A 62 0.08 -25.05 5.12
N LYS A 63 -0.86 -25.28 4.20
CA LYS A 63 -1.23 -26.62 3.73
C LYS A 63 -0.06 -27.33 3.04
N GLU A 64 0.68 -26.62 2.18
CA GLU A 64 1.86 -27.16 1.49
C GLU A 64 2.94 -27.61 2.48
N TYR A 65 3.08 -26.88 3.60
CA TYR A 65 4.05 -27.20 4.66
C TYR A 65 3.49 -28.14 5.73
N GLY A 66 2.29 -28.71 5.53
CA GLY A 66 1.68 -29.69 6.44
C GLY A 66 1.24 -29.11 7.79
N ILE A 67 0.87 -27.83 7.84
CA ILE A 67 0.35 -27.18 9.05
C ILE A 67 -1.14 -27.49 9.18
N GLU A 68 -1.55 -28.02 10.35
CA GLU A 68 -2.94 -28.41 10.64
C GLU A 68 -3.80 -27.27 11.17
N CYS A 69 -3.21 -26.31 11.90
CA CYS A 69 -3.90 -25.17 12.46
C CYS A 69 -4.24 -24.11 11.41
N ASP A 70 -5.14 -23.19 11.74
CA ASP A 70 -5.42 -22.02 10.92
C ASP A 70 -4.32 -20.97 11.13
N VAL A 71 -3.73 -20.48 10.03
CA VAL A 71 -2.70 -19.43 10.03
C VAL A 71 -3.26 -18.16 9.43
N TYR A 72 -3.12 -17.06 10.15
CA TYR A 72 -3.62 -15.73 9.76
C TYR A 72 -2.49 -14.72 9.66
N GLY A 73 -2.46 -13.93 8.58
CA GLY A 73 -1.56 -12.78 8.42
C GLY A 73 -2.22 -11.50 8.92
N LYS A 74 -1.61 -10.80 9.87
CA LYS A 74 -1.97 -9.44 10.27
C LYS A 74 -1.30 -8.47 9.30
N VAL A 75 -2.08 -7.88 8.40
CA VAL A 75 -1.58 -7.21 7.19
C VAL A 75 -1.27 -5.74 7.48
N GLU A 76 -0.13 -5.46 8.12
CA GLU A 76 0.27 -4.13 8.57
C GLU A 76 0.71 -3.19 7.42
N PHE A 77 0.97 -3.70 6.22
CA PHE A 77 1.28 -2.84 5.07
C PHE A 77 0.06 -2.09 4.52
N LEU A 78 -1.14 -2.36 5.00
CA LEU A 78 -2.35 -1.58 4.67
C LEU A 78 -2.53 -0.35 5.57
N ASN A 79 -1.60 -0.05 6.46
CA ASN A 79 -1.51 1.27 7.09
C ASN A 79 -1.21 2.36 6.04
N ALA A 80 -1.52 3.61 6.34
CA ALA A 80 -1.44 4.75 5.42
C ALA A 80 -0.03 5.00 4.85
N GLY A 81 1.03 4.84 5.65
CA GLY A 81 2.43 4.92 5.23
C GLY A 81 2.98 3.60 4.70
N GLY A 82 2.24 2.51 4.86
CA GLY A 82 2.55 1.19 4.30
C GLY A 82 3.32 0.25 5.24
N SER A 83 3.30 0.46 6.55
CA SER A 83 3.95 -0.44 7.49
C SER A 83 3.40 -0.37 8.91
N VAL A 84 3.77 -1.37 9.73
CA VAL A 84 3.51 -1.41 11.18
C VAL A 84 4.10 -0.20 11.93
N LYS A 85 5.12 0.46 11.36
CA LYS A 85 5.80 1.60 11.97
C LYS A 85 4.99 2.90 11.94
N ASP A 86 3.95 2.97 11.14
CA ASP A 86 3.02 4.10 11.14
C ASP A 86 2.34 4.24 12.51
N ARG A 87 2.01 3.11 13.15
CA ARG A 87 1.42 3.08 14.48
C ARG A 87 2.33 3.72 15.53
N ILE A 88 3.59 3.30 15.57
CA ILE A 88 4.54 3.84 16.55
C ILE A 88 4.86 5.31 16.28
N ALA A 89 4.94 5.73 15.01
CA ALA A 89 5.20 7.12 14.65
C ALA A 89 4.11 8.05 15.19
N VAL A 90 2.84 7.70 15.01
CA VAL A 90 1.72 8.47 15.57
C VAL A 90 1.80 8.51 17.10
N ARG A 91 1.98 7.36 17.75
CA ARG A 91 1.94 7.29 19.22
C ARG A 91 3.10 8.01 19.89
N MET A 92 4.33 7.87 19.37
CA MET A 92 5.51 8.59 19.88
C MET A 92 5.38 10.11 19.75
N VAL A 93 4.84 10.59 18.61
CA VAL A 93 4.57 12.02 18.42
C VAL A 93 3.49 12.51 19.38
N GLU A 94 2.39 11.79 19.54
CA GLU A 94 1.31 12.16 20.48
C GLU A 94 1.81 12.25 21.93
N LEU A 95 2.61 11.28 22.39
CA LEU A 95 3.20 11.33 23.73
C LEU A 95 4.15 12.52 23.90
N ALA A 96 4.96 12.81 22.89
CA ALA A 96 5.86 13.95 22.91
C ALA A 96 5.10 15.30 22.93
N GLU A 97 3.97 15.39 22.24
CA GLU A 97 3.07 16.56 22.28
C GLU A 97 2.40 16.70 23.65
N GLN A 98 1.87 15.60 24.20
CA GLN A 98 1.19 15.58 25.52
C GLN A 98 2.13 15.98 26.66
N THR A 99 3.39 15.54 26.61
CA THR A 99 4.42 15.88 27.60
C THR A 99 5.10 17.24 27.34
N GLY A 100 4.75 17.93 26.24
CA GLY A 100 5.35 19.19 25.85
C GLY A 100 6.80 19.10 25.35
N ARG A 101 7.32 17.88 25.13
CA ARG A 101 8.64 17.64 24.49
C ARG A 101 8.63 18.06 23.02
N LEU A 102 7.51 17.91 22.34
CA LEU A 102 7.31 18.34 20.97
C LEU A 102 6.21 19.42 20.91
N ARG A 103 6.51 20.54 20.27
CA ARG A 103 5.61 21.69 20.13
C ARG A 103 5.63 22.18 18.68
N PRO A 104 4.57 22.89 18.21
CA PRO A 104 4.57 23.50 16.88
C PRO A 104 5.85 24.28 16.59
N GLY A 105 6.41 24.10 15.39
CA GLY A 105 7.65 24.74 14.94
C GLY A 105 8.95 24.03 15.36
N MET A 106 8.88 22.95 16.14
CA MET A 106 10.05 22.12 16.46
C MET A 106 10.40 21.17 15.31
N THR A 107 11.63 20.63 15.36
CA THR A 107 12.16 19.66 14.39
C THR A 107 12.20 18.27 15.01
N ILE A 108 11.61 17.29 14.34
CA ILE A 108 11.76 15.87 14.67
C ILE A 108 13.04 15.35 14.00
N ILE A 109 13.92 14.71 14.77
CA ILE A 109 15.11 14.02 14.26
C ILE A 109 15.00 12.56 14.68
N GLU A 110 15.21 11.61 13.76
CA GLU A 110 15.13 10.18 14.11
C GLU A 110 16.22 9.37 13.41
N PRO A 111 17.00 8.59 14.19
CA PRO A 111 17.88 7.56 13.63
C PRO A 111 17.05 6.31 13.30
N THR A 112 16.98 5.92 12.01
CA THR A 112 16.18 4.77 11.63
C THR A 112 16.62 4.13 10.32
N SER A 113 16.40 2.82 10.18
CA SER A 113 16.64 2.06 8.95
C SER A 113 15.53 2.17 7.90
N GLY A 114 14.45 2.94 8.14
CA GLY A 114 13.52 3.23 7.05
C GLY A 114 12.03 3.36 7.38
N ASN A 115 11.32 2.31 7.76
CA ASN A 115 9.85 2.36 7.91
C ASN A 115 9.39 3.34 9.01
N THR A 116 10.10 3.43 10.12
CA THR A 116 9.83 4.43 11.16
C THR A 116 10.02 5.85 10.62
N GLY A 117 11.05 6.05 9.78
CA GLY A 117 11.27 7.32 9.09
C GLY A 117 10.12 7.70 8.16
N ILE A 118 9.55 6.74 7.42
CA ILE A 118 8.35 6.98 6.58
C ILE A 118 7.16 7.36 7.47
N GLY A 119 6.91 6.62 8.55
CA GLY A 119 5.83 6.93 9.49
C GLY A 119 5.97 8.32 10.12
N LEU A 120 7.17 8.69 10.59
CA LEU A 120 7.44 10.01 11.16
C LEU A 120 7.36 11.14 10.12
N ALA A 121 7.86 10.91 8.90
CA ALA A 121 7.70 11.85 7.80
C ALA A 121 6.22 12.07 7.45
N LEU A 122 5.41 11.01 7.46
CA LEU A 122 3.96 11.07 7.25
C LEU A 122 3.27 11.91 8.34
N VAL A 123 3.58 11.65 9.60
CA VAL A 123 3.03 12.42 10.73
C VAL A 123 3.48 13.88 10.65
N ALA A 124 4.76 14.13 10.34
CA ALA A 124 5.31 15.47 10.19
C ALA A 124 4.66 16.25 9.04
N ALA A 125 4.46 15.58 7.88
CA ALA A 125 3.74 16.15 6.74
C ALA A 125 2.34 16.65 7.13
N VAL A 126 1.58 15.81 7.82
CA VAL A 126 0.21 16.15 8.26
C VAL A 126 0.20 17.22 9.35
N LYS A 127 1.04 17.10 10.38
CA LYS A 127 1.05 18.00 11.55
C LYS A 127 1.88 19.28 11.35
N GLY A 128 2.66 19.37 10.25
CA GLY A 128 3.45 20.56 9.94
C GLY A 128 4.78 20.66 10.71
N TYR A 129 5.36 19.54 11.11
CA TYR A 129 6.69 19.50 11.70
C TYR A 129 7.80 19.39 10.64
N ARG A 130 8.94 20.02 10.86
CA ARG A 130 10.16 19.71 10.13
C ARG A 130 10.65 18.32 10.57
N CYS A 131 11.05 17.48 9.61
CA CYS A 131 11.48 16.11 9.88
C CYS A 131 12.86 15.85 9.24
N ILE A 132 13.80 15.37 10.04
CA ILE A 132 15.14 14.97 9.59
C ILE A 132 15.33 13.50 9.94
N ILE A 133 15.57 12.66 8.93
CA ILE A 133 15.81 11.24 9.12
C ILE A 133 17.28 10.93 8.87
N VAL A 134 17.92 10.30 9.84
CA VAL A 134 19.31 9.85 9.74
C VAL A 134 19.32 8.35 9.51
N MET A 135 19.91 7.90 8.39
CA MET A 135 19.83 6.50 7.98
C MET A 135 21.11 6.01 7.28
N PRO A 136 21.45 4.70 7.41
CA PRO A 136 22.58 4.09 6.70
C PRO A 136 22.47 4.18 5.18
N GLU A 137 23.60 4.17 4.48
CA GLU A 137 23.65 4.27 3.01
C GLU A 137 23.05 3.06 2.30
N LYS A 138 23.13 1.86 2.90
CA LYS A 138 22.64 0.59 2.32
C LYS A 138 21.10 0.48 2.22
N MET A 139 20.36 1.38 2.85
CA MET A 139 18.90 1.31 2.88
C MET A 139 18.29 1.55 1.49
N SER A 140 17.14 0.92 1.24
CA SER A 140 16.48 0.94 -0.07
C SER A 140 16.21 2.35 -0.58
N HIS A 141 16.39 2.53 -1.88
CA HIS A 141 16.17 3.81 -2.56
C HIS A 141 14.70 4.25 -2.48
N GLU A 142 13.79 3.30 -2.55
CA GLU A 142 12.34 3.53 -2.47
C GLU A 142 11.93 4.18 -1.14
N LYS A 143 12.52 3.77 -0.03
CA LYS A 143 12.28 4.41 1.29
C LYS A 143 12.73 5.87 1.30
N VAL A 144 13.91 6.15 0.72
CA VAL A 144 14.45 7.52 0.63
C VAL A 144 13.53 8.41 -0.20
N ILE A 145 13.11 7.94 -1.38
CA ILE A 145 12.21 8.68 -2.26
C ILE A 145 10.88 8.97 -1.54
N THR A 146 10.30 7.96 -0.87
CA THR A 146 9.04 8.13 -0.14
C THR A 146 9.16 9.20 0.96
N MET A 147 10.24 9.17 1.76
CA MET A 147 10.46 10.15 2.82
C MET A 147 10.69 11.56 2.27
N LYS A 148 11.49 11.70 1.19
CA LYS A 148 11.69 12.99 0.52
C LYS A 148 10.39 13.53 -0.06
N ALA A 149 9.57 12.69 -0.68
CA ALA A 149 8.26 13.10 -1.19
C ALA A 149 7.33 13.62 -0.08
N LEU A 150 7.44 13.06 1.14
CA LEU A 150 6.74 13.54 2.34
C LEU A 150 7.39 14.80 2.96
N GLY A 151 8.43 15.36 2.35
CA GLY A 151 9.11 16.57 2.82
C GLY A 151 10.19 16.35 3.88
N ALA A 152 10.59 15.11 4.15
CA ALA A 152 11.66 14.83 5.11
C ALA A 152 13.05 15.09 4.49
N GLU A 153 13.94 15.66 5.31
CA GLU A 153 15.37 15.80 5.02
C GLU A 153 16.10 14.50 5.38
N ILE A 154 16.96 14.02 4.48
CA ILE A 154 17.67 12.75 4.67
C ILE A 154 19.16 13.01 4.89
N VAL A 155 19.68 12.52 6.01
CA VAL A 155 21.11 12.51 6.33
C VAL A 155 21.63 11.08 6.29
N ARG A 156 22.67 10.83 5.49
CA ARG A 156 23.25 9.49 5.35
C ARG A 156 24.38 9.25 6.36
N SER A 157 24.44 8.03 6.87
CA SER A 157 25.51 7.53 7.73
C SER A 157 26.23 6.35 7.09
N LYS A 158 27.43 6.04 7.58
CA LYS A 158 28.19 4.86 7.12
C LYS A 158 27.45 3.57 7.47
N ASP A 159 27.56 2.56 6.62
CA ASP A 159 26.87 1.27 6.76
C ASP A 159 27.45 0.37 7.85
N ASP A 160 28.76 0.46 8.06
CA ASP A 160 29.58 -0.41 8.91
C ASP A 160 29.93 0.23 10.28
N ALA A 161 29.36 1.41 10.58
CA ALA A 161 29.58 2.08 11.86
C ALA A 161 28.78 1.38 12.96
N ALA A 162 29.47 0.93 14.02
CA ALA A 162 28.82 0.39 15.22
C ALA A 162 27.82 1.40 15.80
N PHE A 163 26.76 0.94 16.44
CA PHE A 163 25.66 1.80 16.92
C PHE A 163 26.12 2.94 17.84
N ASP A 164 27.14 2.71 18.64
CA ASP A 164 27.75 3.67 19.58
C ASP A 164 28.80 4.60 18.94
N SER A 165 29.11 4.41 17.65
CA SER A 165 30.04 5.26 16.90
C SER A 165 29.43 6.63 16.59
N PRO A 166 30.20 7.75 16.66
CA PRO A 166 29.77 9.06 16.16
C PRO A 166 29.35 9.07 14.67
N ASP A 167 29.89 8.15 13.86
CA ASP A 167 29.59 8.01 12.43
C ASP A 167 28.33 7.17 12.15
N SER A 168 27.78 6.52 13.18
CA SER A 168 26.52 5.76 13.08
C SER A 168 25.33 6.68 12.82
N HIS A 169 24.22 6.10 12.41
CA HIS A 169 22.96 6.87 12.27
C HIS A 169 22.51 7.45 13.62
N ILE A 170 22.72 6.74 14.74
CA ILE A 170 22.41 7.20 16.08
C ILE A 170 23.33 8.38 16.45
N GLY A 171 24.66 8.21 16.32
CA GLY A 171 25.63 9.25 16.62
C GLY A 171 25.41 10.56 15.86
N LYS A 172 25.15 10.44 14.55
CA LYS A 172 24.84 11.61 13.71
C LYS A 172 23.52 12.29 14.10
N ALA A 173 22.49 11.52 14.49
CA ALA A 173 21.22 12.10 14.95
C ALA A 173 21.42 12.94 16.22
N PHE A 174 22.15 12.43 17.20
CA PHE A 174 22.50 13.20 18.42
C PHE A 174 23.36 14.42 18.12
N ALA A 175 24.33 14.32 17.21
CA ALA A 175 25.12 15.45 16.78
C ALA A 175 24.30 16.57 16.12
N LEU A 176 23.29 16.19 15.33
CA LEU A 176 22.33 17.12 14.72
C LEU A 176 21.43 17.75 15.80
N HIS A 177 20.90 16.95 16.72
CA HIS A 177 20.08 17.44 17.83
C HIS A 177 20.80 18.51 18.66
N LYS A 178 22.09 18.30 18.99
CA LYS A 178 22.91 19.31 19.67
C LYS A 178 23.08 20.59 18.85
N LYS A 179 23.10 20.52 17.53
CA LYS A 179 23.29 21.67 16.63
C LYS A 179 22.01 22.40 16.24
N ILE A 180 20.87 21.73 16.25
CA ILE A 180 19.59 22.30 15.81
C ILE A 180 18.78 22.67 17.06
N PRO A 181 18.61 23.96 17.36
CA PRO A 181 17.74 24.40 18.44
C PRO A 181 16.30 23.96 18.21
N ASN A 182 15.56 23.71 19.30
CA ASN A 182 14.16 23.28 19.23
C ASN A 182 13.94 22.01 18.38
N SER A 183 14.82 21.02 18.53
CA SER A 183 14.66 19.69 17.97
C SER A 183 14.40 18.66 19.06
N VAL A 184 13.86 17.49 18.65
CA VAL A 184 13.65 16.34 19.52
C VAL A 184 14.01 15.06 18.78
N ILE A 185 14.66 14.12 19.47
CA ILE A 185 14.78 12.72 19.05
C ILE A 185 13.68 11.96 19.80
N LEU A 186 12.79 11.29 19.06
CA LEU A 186 11.71 10.50 19.66
C LEU A 186 12.19 9.15 20.16
N ASP A 187 13.14 8.57 19.44
CA ASP A 187 13.90 7.37 19.81
C ASP A 187 13.05 6.09 19.92
N GLN A 188 12.86 5.43 18.79
CA GLN A 188 12.10 4.18 18.74
C GLN A 188 12.65 3.02 19.59
N TYR A 189 13.92 3.10 20.04
CA TYR A 189 14.59 2.03 20.79
C TYR A 189 14.28 2.06 22.29
N ILE A 190 13.97 3.25 22.82
CA ILE A 190 13.70 3.45 24.25
C ILE A 190 12.29 4.01 24.52
N ASN A 191 11.59 4.53 23.51
CA ASN A 191 10.32 5.22 23.66
C ASN A 191 9.18 4.24 23.99
N CYS A 192 8.54 4.42 25.13
CA CYS A 192 7.42 3.58 25.56
C CYS A 192 6.22 3.61 24.62
N GLY A 193 6.03 4.67 23.83
CA GLY A 193 4.99 4.74 22.79
C GLY A 193 5.09 3.65 21.74
N ASN A 194 6.30 3.09 21.54
CA ASN A 194 6.51 1.97 20.64
C ASN A 194 5.79 0.69 21.11
N PRO A 195 6.08 0.10 22.27
CA PRO A 195 5.31 -1.08 22.72
C PRO A 195 3.89 -0.75 23.14
N MET A 196 3.59 0.44 23.65
CA MET A 196 2.25 0.83 24.08
C MET A 196 1.23 0.73 22.96
N VAL A 197 1.51 1.25 21.76
CA VAL A 197 0.54 1.22 20.67
C VAL A 197 0.18 -0.20 20.24
N HIS A 198 1.10 -1.15 20.36
CA HIS A 198 0.82 -2.55 20.05
C HIS A 198 0.00 -3.24 21.14
N TYR A 199 0.19 -2.84 22.39
CA TYR A 199 -0.65 -3.26 23.52
C TYR A 199 -2.07 -2.69 23.37
N GLU A 200 -2.19 -1.39 23.07
CA GLU A 200 -3.45 -0.64 23.00
C GLU A 200 -4.31 -0.99 21.78
N SER A 201 -3.70 -1.37 20.65
CA SER A 201 -4.42 -1.51 19.37
C SER A 201 -4.13 -2.83 18.65
N THR A 202 -2.88 -3.16 18.32
CA THR A 202 -2.58 -4.32 17.47
C THR A 202 -3.03 -5.64 18.12
N ALA A 203 -2.79 -5.80 19.43
CA ALA A 203 -3.22 -6.97 20.18
C ALA A 203 -4.74 -7.03 20.29
N GLU A 204 -5.38 -5.90 20.58
CA GLU A 204 -6.84 -5.81 20.68
C GLU A 204 -7.52 -6.12 19.34
N GLU A 205 -6.98 -5.62 18.22
CA GLU A 205 -7.46 -5.93 16.87
C GLU A 205 -7.40 -7.44 16.56
N ILE A 206 -6.33 -8.11 16.99
CA ILE A 206 -6.16 -9.56 16.84
C ILE A 206 -7.19 -10.31 17.70
N MET A 207 -7.31 -9.94 18.98
CA MET A 207 -8.25 -10.59 19.90
C MET A 207 -9.69 -10.38 19.47
N ASP A 208 -10.06 -9.15 19.08
CA ASP A 208 -11.41 -8.88 18.54
C ASP A 208 -11.71 -9.69 17.29
N SER A 209 -10.75 -9.80 16.37
CA SER A 209 -10.92 -10.58 15.13
C SER A 209 -11.12 -12.08 15.38
N LEU A 210 -10.51 -12.64 16.42
CA LEU A 210 -10.51 -14.06 16.73
C LEU A 210 -11.38 -14.41 17.94
N ASP A 211 -12.20 -13.47 18.43
CA ASP A 211 -13.05 -13.61 19.63
C ASP A 211 -12.25 -14.13 20.85
N GLY A 212 -11.02 -13.62 21.00
CA GLY A 212 -10.09 -13.97 22.07
C GLY A 212 -9.40 -15.33 21.95
N GLN A 213 -9.64 -16.08 20.88
CA GLN A 213 -9.08 -17.42 20.67
C GLN A 213 -7.78 -17.33 19.84
N VAL A 214 -6.66 -17.16 20.49
CA VAL A 214 -5.33 -17.07 19.87
C VAL A 214 -4.38 -18.04 20.58
N ASP A 215 -3.88 -19.05 19.87
CA ASP A 215 -2.97 -20.05 20.45
C ASP A 215 -1.49 -19.66 20.28
N MET A 216 -1.18 -18.91 19.21
CA MET A 216 0.18 -18.49 18.91
C MET A 216 0.21 -17.15 18.16
N VAL A 217 1.16 -16.28 18.52
CA VAL A 217 1.49 -15.08 17.76
C VAL A 217 2.97 -15.11 17.40
N VAL A 218 3.28 -14.89 16.11
CA VAL A 218 4.64 -14.89 15.57
C VAL A 218 4.97 -13.52 15.01
N ALA A 219 6.02 -12.89 15.50
CA ALA A 219 6.45 -11.56 15.07
C ALA A 219 7.96 -11.50 14.82
N GLY A 220 8.35 -10.77 13.79
CA GLY A 220 9.76 -10.42 13.57
C GLY A 220 10.23 -9.37 14.55
N VAL A 221 11.42 -9.52 15.07
CA VAL A 221 11.95 -8.65 16.09
C VAL A 221 13.02 -7.72 15.50
N GLY A 222 12.67 -6.42 15.44
CA GLY A 222 13.61 -5.33 15.21
C GLY A 222 13.79 -4.56 16.52
N THR A 223 13.19 -3.37 16.68
CA THR A 223 13.21 -2.64 17.96
C THR A 223 12.60 -3.43 19.13
N GLY A 224 11.77 -4.44 18.82
CA GLY A 224 11.12 -5.28 19.83
C GLY A 224 9.79 -4.73 20.36
N GLY A 225 9.45 -3.47 20.08
CA GLY A 225 8.22 -2.88 20.62
C GLY A 225 6.95 -3.62 20.21
N SER A 226 6.87 -4.10 18.96
CA SER A 226 5.69 -4.85 18.49
C SER A 226 5.50 -6.15 19.27
N ILE A 227 6.54 -6.97 19.40
CA ILE A 227 6.43 -8.24 20.13
C ILE A 227 6.19 -8.03 21.63
N THR A 228 6.83 -7.03 22.23
CA THR A 228 6.64 -6.69 23.65
C THR A 228 5.20 -6.26 23.93
N GLY A 229 4.65 -5.33 23.15
CA GLY A 229 3.27 -4.87 23.34
C GLY A 229 2.24 -5.99 23.13
N LEU A 230 2.41 -6.79 22.07
CA LEU A 230 1.57 -7.95 21.79
C LEU A 230 1.64 -8.98 22.93
N ALA A 231 2.87 -9.35 23.33
CA ALA A 231 3.08 -10.37 24.37
C ALA A 231 2.47 -9.97 25.70
N ARG A 232 2.70 -8.74 26.15
CA ARG A 232 2.15 -8.25 27.43
C ARG A 232 0.64 -8.27 27.46
N LYS A 233 -0.02 -7.82 26.38
CA LYS A 233 -1.49 -7.83 26.29
C LYS A 233 -2.05 -9.24 26.20
N LEU A 234 -1.46 -10.08 25.35
CA LEU A 234 -1.95 -11.43 25.13
C LEU A 234 -1.73 -12.30 26.36
N LYS A 235 -0.57 -12.22 27.04
CA LYS A 235 -0.34 -12.97 28.27
C LYS A 235 -1.29 -12.55 29.41
N ASP A 236 -1.72 -11.29 29.44
CA ASP A 236 -2.73 -10.82 30.38
C ASP A 236 -4.14 -11.36 30.06
N LYS A 237 -4.56 -11.39 28.80
CA LYS A 237 -5.91 -11.74 28.37
C LYS A 237 -6.08 -13.19 27.91
N VAL A 238 -5.02 -13.78 27.36
CA VAL A 238 -4.97 -15.15 26.81
C VAL A 238 -3.67 -15.81 27.28
N PRO A 239 -3.53 -16.19 28.58
CA PRO A 239 -2.25 -16.58 29.19
C PRO A 239 -1.55 -17.75 28.49
N ASP A 240 -2.31 -18.66 27.86
CA ASP A 240 -1.79 -19.83 27.13
C ASP A 240 -1.30 -19.50 25.72
N CYS A 241 -1.47 -18.26 25.25
CA CYS A 241 -1.00 -17.84 23.93
C CYS A 241 0.53 -17.85 23.88
N LYS A 242 1.08 -18.64 22.96
CA LYS A 242 2.52 -18.74 22.74
C LYS A 242 3.04 -17.58 21.90
N ILE A 243 4.06 -16.89 22.39
CA ILE A 243 4.71 -15.76 21.72
C ILE A 243 6.03 -16.22 21.10
N VAL A 244 6.15 -16.09 19.78
CA VAL A 244 7.32 -16.52 19.02
C VAL A 244 8.01 -15.32 18.37
N GLY A 245 9.28 -15.10 18.72
CA GLY A 245 10.15 -14.11 18.11
C GLY A 245 10.88 -14.68 16.90
N VAL A 246 10.95 -13.93 15.81
CA VAL A 246 11.75 -14.29 14.63
C VAL A 246 12.88 -13.29 14.46
N ASP A 247 14.10 -13.81 14.35
CA ASP A 247 15.34 -13.06 14.31
C ASP A 247 16.24 -13.61 13.17
N PRO A 248 16.86 -12.73 12.34
CA PRO A 248 17.75 -13.21 11.29
C PRO A 248 19.06 -13.80 11.86
N ILE A 249 19.63 -14.73 11.14
CA ILE A 249 21.01 -15.22 11.41
C ILE A 249 21.94 -14.02 11.30
N GLY A 250 22.80 -13.84 12.29
CA GLY A 250 23.73 -12.69 12.42
C GLY A 250 23.29 -11.64 13.44
N SER A 251 22.01 -11.63 13.83
CA SER A 251 21.47 -10.72 14.86
C SER A 251 21.66 -11.28 16.27
N VAL A 252 21.75 -10.37 17.28
CA VAL A 252 21.97 -10.70 18.70
C VAL A 252 20.67 -10.87 19.51
N LEU A 253 19.48 -10.62 18.91
CA LEU A 253 18.24 -10.47 19.68
C LEU A 253 17.75 -11.78 20.29
N ALA A 254 17.88 -12.88 19.55
CA ALA A 254 17.49 -14.20 20.05
C ALA A 254 18.51 -14.79 21.03
N ASP A 255 19.79 -14.68 20.72
CA ASP A 255 20.89 -15.12 21.59
C ASP A 255 22.18 -14.31 21.29
N LYS A 256 22.71 -13.64 22.30
CA LYS A 256 23.99 -12.90 22.22
C LYS A 256 25.22 -13.81 22.07
N LYS A 257 25.08 -15.12 22.31
CA LYS A 257 26.17 -16.13 22.32
C LYS A 257 26.15 -17.05 21.10
N ASP A 258 25.24 -16.81 20.16
CA ASP A 258 25.16 -17.58 18.94
C ASP A 258 26.46 -17.41 18.12
N ASP A 259 27.01 -18.50 17.59
CA ASP A 259 28.25 -18.51 16.80
C ASP A 259 28.15 -17.67 15.51
N ASP A 260 26.93 -17.43 15.03
CA ASP A 260 26.63 -16.64 13.82
C ASP A 260 26.47 -15.13 14.09
N VAL A 261 26.57 -14.69 15.35
CA VAL A 261 26.42 -13.26 15.71
C VAL A 261 27.44 -12.39 14.97
N GLY A 262 26.94 -11.32 14.34
CA GLY A 262 27.76 -10.40 13.53
C GLY A 262 27.88 -10.80 12.07
N ALA A 263 27.32 -11.94 11.65
CA ALA A 263 27.20 -12.27 10.23
C ALA A 263 26.26 -11.26 9.53
N HIS A 264 26.62 -10.88 8.30
CA HIS A 264 25.81 -9.94 7.51
C HIS A 264 24.52 -10.58 7.04
N PHE A 265 23.42 -9.84 7.15
CA PHE A 265 22.11 -10.20 6.59
C PHE A 265 21.50 -9.07 5.76
N GLU A 266 20.70 -9.44 4.75
CA GLU A 266 20.08 -8.50 3.78
C GLU A 266 18.64 -8.13 4.14
N VAL A 267 17.97 -8.92 5.00
CA VAL A 267 16.59 -8.63 5.40
C VAL A 267 16.54 -7.33 6.21
N GLU A 268 15.58 -6.48 5.89
CA GLU A 268 15.39 -5.19 6.55
C GLU A 268 14.21 -5.23 7.53
N GLY A 269 14.32 -4.44 8.61
CA GLY A 269 13.24 -4.21 9.59
C GLY A 269 13.21 -5.17 10.77
N ILE A 270 14.02 -6.21 10.74
CA ILE A 270 14.23 -7.16 11.85
C ILE A 270 15.73 -7.40 12.03
N GLY A 271 16.12 -7.78 13.25
CA GLY A 271 17.53 -8.03 13.62
C GLY A 271 18.31 -6.75 13.96
N TYR A 272 19.13 -6.83 15.00
CA TYR A 272 20.07 -5.78 15.42
C TYR A 272 21.35 -6.38 15.99
N ASP A 273 22.36 -5.52 16.15
CA ASP A 273 23.65 -5.76 16.82
C ASP A 273 23.64 -5.35 18.30
N PHE A 274 22.50 -4.92 18.83
CA PHE A 274 22.24 -4.58 20.22
C PHE A 274 20.79 -4.93 20.60
N VAL A 275 20.50 -5.03 21.90
CA VAL A 275 19.14 -5.29 22.41
C VAL A 275 18.50 -3.97 22.82
N PRO A 276 17.46 -3.49 22.07
CA PRO A 276 16.76 -2.26 22.42
C PRO A 276 16.05 -2.35 23.78
N THR A 277 15.98 -1.26 24.51
CA THR A 277 15.33 -1.18 25.84
C THR A 277 13.85 -1.55 25.79
N VAL A 278 13.14 -1.24 24.70
CA VAL A 278 11.71 -1.56 24.55
C VAL A 278 11.43 -3.04 24.27
N LEU A 279 12.48 -3.86 24.07
CA LEU A 279 12.35 -5.32 23.89
C LEU A 279 12.37 -6.03 25.25
N ASP A 280 11.24 -6.60 25.63
CA ASP A 280 11.11 -7.48 26.79
C ASP A 280 11.38 -8.93 26.38
N LEU A 281 12.63 -9.36 26.51
CA LEU A 281 13.06 -10.74 26.18
C LEU A 281 12.31 -11.80 26.99
N SER A 282 11.91 -11.47 28.23
CA SER A 282 11.20 -12.42 29.11
C SER A 282 9.78 -12.71 28.67
N SER A 283 9.22 -11.89 27.80
CA SER A 283 7.89 -12.05 27.25
C SER A 283 7.81 -12.99 26.04
N VAL A 284 8.97 -13.39 25.48
CA VAL A 284 9.07 -14.27 24.30
C VAL A 284 9.27 -15.71 24.72
N ASP A 285 8.36 -16.60 24.35
CA ASP A 285 8.39 -18.02 24.75
C ASP A 285 9.34 -18.88 23.89
N GLU A 286 9.48 -18.51 22.63
CA GLU A 286 10.33 -19.24 21.66
C GLU A 286 10.96 -18.29 20.64
N TRP A 287 12.18 -18.60 20.21
CA TRP A 287 12.87 -17.90 19.16
C TRP A 287 13.11 -18.77 17.94
N GLN A 288 12.93 -18.19 16.73
CA GLN A 288 13.19 -18.83 15.45
C GLN A 288 14.20 -17.99 14.66
N LYS A 289 15.33 -18.61 14.31
CA LYS A 289 16.34 -17.98 13.42
C LYS A 289 16.03 -18.27 11.97
N THR A 290 16.23 -17.27 11.08
CA THR A 290 15.98 -17.37 9.64
C THR A 290 17.12 -16.79 8.82
N GLY A 291 17.46 -17.48 7.72
CA GLY A 291 18.45 -17.00 6.75
C GLY A 291 17.82 -16.22 5.59
N ASP A 292 18.60 -15.35 4.92
CA ASP A 292 18.13 -14.49 3.85
C ASP A 292 17.50 -15.24 2.67
N LYS A 293 18.12 -16.34 2.23
CA LYS A 293 17.64 -17.09 1.07
C LYS A 293 16.23 -17.62 1.28
N GLU A 294 15.97 -18.30 2.39
CA GLU A 294 14.62 -18.80 2.71
C GLU A 294 13.63 -17.65 2.92
N THR A 295 14.08 -16.58 3.57
CA THR A 295 13.32 -15.36 3.82
C THR A 295 12.76 -14.76 2.53
N PHE A 296 13.62 -14.47 1.55
CA PHE A 296 13.19 -13.82 0.32
C PHE A 296 12.42 -14.74 -0.62
N LEU A 297 12.74 -16.03 -0.64
CA LEU A 297 11.96 -17.02 -1.39
C LEU A 297 10.55 -17.16 -0.81
N MET A 298 10.39 -17.14 0.52
CA MET A 298 9.09 -17.20 1.17
C MET A 298 8.29 -15.92 0.98
N ALA A 299 8.93 -14.73 1.03
CA ALA A 299 8.28 -13.46 0.72
C ALA A 299 7.70 -13.45 -0.71
N ARG A 300 8.48 -13.92 -1.69
CA ARG A 300 8.01 -14.08 -3.08
C ARG A 300 6.88 -15.11 -3.18
N LYS A 301 6.94 -16.18 -2.38
CA LYS A 301 5.88 -17.20 -2.32
C LYS A 301 4.58 -16.63 -1.74
N LEU A 302 4.64 -15.81 -0.69
CA LEU A 302 3.48 -15.08 -0.15
C LEU A 302 2.80 -14.21 -1.21
N ASN A 303 3.60 -13.47 -1.97
CA ASN A 303 3.09 -12.60 -3.02
C ASN A 303 2.42 -13.40 -4.14
N ARG A 304 3.08 -14.48 -4.61
CA ARG A 304 2.65 -15.30 -5.74
C ARG A 304 1.49 -16.24 -5.40
N ASP A 305 1.50 -16.88 -4.22
CA ASP A 305 0.59 -17.99 -3.91
C ASP A 305 -0.60 -17.53 -3.05
N GLU A 306 -0.47 -16.46 -2.25
CA GLU A 306 -1.54 -15.90 -1.42
C GLU A 306 -2.02 -14.51 -1.92
N GLY A 307 -1.37 -13.92 -2.93
CA GLY A 307 -1.70 -12.58 -3.46
C GLY A 307 -1.35 -11.43 -2.51
N ILE A 308 -0.56 -11.69 -1.48
CA ILE A 308 -0.24 -10.74 -0.40
C ILE A 308 1.06 -10.00 -0.72
N LEU A 309 0.98 -8.75 -1.17
CA LEU A 309 2.12 -7.91 -1.60
C LEU A 309 2.97 -7.43 -0.41
N SER A 310 3.52 -8.37 0.35
CA SER A 310 4.31 -8.14 1.57
C SER A 310 5.80 -7.91 1.30
N GLY A 311 6.50 -7.33 2.28
CA GLY A 311 7.94 -7.12 2.28
C GLY A 311 8.76 -8.34 2.70
N GLY A 312 10.08 -8.22 2.66
CA GLY A 312 11.00 -9.33 2.91
C GLY A 312 10.88 -9.95 4.30
N SER A 313 10.78 -9.13 5.35
CA SER A 313 10.65 -9.62 6.73
C SER A 313 9.40 -10.47 6.96
N SER A 314 8.33 -10.26 6.18
CA SER A 314 7.15 -11.14 6.21
C SER A 314 7.50 -12.58 5.83
N GLY A 315 8.43 -12.78 4.91
CA GLY A 315 8.94 -14.11 4.55
C GLY A 315 9.68 -14.77 5.70
N ALA A 316 10.58 -14.04 6.37
CA ALA A 316 11.27 -14.52 7.57
C ALA A 316 10.28 -14.98 8.65
N ILE A 317 9.30 -14.09 8.95
CA ILE A 317 8.30 -14.36 10.01
C ILE A 317 7.46 -15.57 9.65
N LEU A 318 7.06 -15.73 8.39
CA LEU A 318 6.30 -16.90 7.97
C LEU A 318 7.15 -18.19 8.02
N CYS A 319 8.44 -18.16 7.65
CA CYS A 319 9.34 -19.31 7.83
C CYS A 319 9.42 -19.75 9.29
N GLY A 320 9.61 -18.81 10.22
CA GLY A 320 9.60 -19.07 11.66
C GLY A 320 8.25 -19.62 12.14
N ALA A 321 7.15 -19.03 11.68
CA ALA A 321 5.79 -19.45 12.01
C ALA A 321 5.50 -20.89 11.56
N LEU A 322 5.87 -21.26 10.34
CA LEU A 322 5.67 -22.63 9.81
C LEU A 322 6.45 -23.68 10.60
N ARG A 323 7.60 -23.32 11.20
CA ARG A 323 8.36 -24.21 12.09
C ARG A 323 7.69 -24.32 13.46
N ALA A 324 7.36 -23.17 14.07
CA ALA A 324 6.79 -23.10 15.42
C ALA A 324 5.36 -23.67 15.50
N ALA A 325 4.58 -23.53 14.43
CA ALA A 325 3.18 -23.99 14.38
C ALA A 325 2.99 -25.49 14.12
N LYS A 326 4.05 -26.26 13.82
CA LYS A 326 3.96 -27.71 13.59
C LYS A 326 3.26 -28.52 14.71
N PRO A 327 3.41 -28.17 16.00
CA PRO A 327 2.71 -28.88 17.09
C PRO A 327 1.23 -28.53 17.19
N LEU A 328 0.80 -27.40 16.62
CA LEU A 328 -0.58 -26.94 16.69
C LEU A 328 -1.51 -27.84 15.87
N LYS A 329 -2.72 -28.03 16.37
CA LYS A 329 -3.73 -28.92 15.81
C LYS A 329 -4.86 -28.15 15.13
N LYS A 330 -5.67 -28.87 14.36
CA LYS A 330 -6.87 -28.34 13.72
C LYS A 330 -7.76 -27.64 14.75
N GLY A 331 -8.21 -26.44 14.41
CA GLY A 331 -9.02 -25.57 15.27
C GLY A 331 -8.21 -24.60 16.12
N GLN A 332 -6.89 -24.80 16.25
CA GLN A 332 -5.99 -23.81 16.86
C GLN A 332 -5.62 -22.72 15.86
N LYS A 333 -5.22 -21.53 16.35
CA LYS A 333 -5.04 -20.32 15.56
C LYS A 333 -3.65 -19.72 15.78
N CYS A 334 -2.90 -19.58 14.69
CA CYS A 334 -1.59 -18.94 14.65
C CYS A 334 -1.70 -17.61 13.90
N VAL A 335 -1.29 -16.51 14.52
CA VAL A 335 -1.25 -15.17 13.90
C VAL A 335 0.19 -14.79 13.56
N VAL A 336 0.42 -14.37 12.32
CA VAL A 336 1.71 -13.95 11.78
C VAL A 336 1.64 -12.45 11.46
N ILE A 337 2.53 -11.65 12.02
CA ILE A 337 2.59 -10.22 11.70
C ILE A 337 3.29 -10.04 10.35
N LEU A 338 2.66 -9.36 9.40
CA LEU A 338 3.21 -9.00 8.09
C LEU A 338 3.53 -7.50 8.09
N PRO A 339 4.78 -7.09 8.42
CA PRO A 339 5.05 -5.74 8.92
C PRO A 339 4.97 -4.63 7.88
N ASP A 340 5.35 -4.89 6.63
CA ASP A 340 5.39 -3.91 5.56
C ASP A 340 5.11 -4.51 4.18
N GLY A 341 4.98 -3.62 3.17
CA GLY A 341 4.64 -4.01 1.81
C GLY A 341 5.83 -4.02 0.86
N ILE A 342 5.60 -4.64 -0.30
CA ILE A 342 6.56 -4.79 -1.39
C ILE A 342 7.10 -3.45 -1.93
N ARG A 343 6.36 -2.32 -1.78
CA ARG A 343 6.73 -0.99 -2.27
C ARG A 343 8.19 -0.62 -1.99
N ASN A 344 8.66 -0.98 -0.82
CA ASN A 344 9.98 -0.58 -0.35
C ASN A 344 11.12 -1.45 -0.89
N TYR A 345 10.84 -2.44 -1.75
CA TYR A 345 11.79 -3.49 -2.14
C TYR A 345 11.71 -3.88 -3.63
N LEU A 346 11.17 -3.00 -4.47
CA LEU A 346 10.97 -3.27 -5.90
C LEU A 346 12.28 -3.49 -6.65
N THR A 347 13.37 -2.84 -6.21
CA THR A 347 14.73 -3.00 -6.75
C THR A 347 15.55 -4.07 -5.99
N LYS A 348 14.98 -4.68 -4.94
CA LYS A 348 15.61 -5.75 -4.14
C LYS A 348 14.97 -7.11 -4.44
N PHE A 349 14.42 -7.79 -3.44
CA PHE A 349 13.94 -9.17 -3.59
C PHE A 349 12.78 -9.33 -4.60
N ALA A 350 12.05 -8.27 -4.94
CA ALA A 350 11.06 -8.29 -6.02
C ALA A 350 11.68 -8.35 -7.42
N CYS A 351 12.97 -7.98 -7.56
CA CYS A 351 13.74 -7.99 -8.79
C CYS A 351 14.53 -9.31 -8.94
N ASP A 352 14.36 -10.01 -10.07
CA ASP A 352 15.05 -11.28 -10.35
C ASP A 352 16.56 -11.09 -10.42
N ASP A 353 17.04 -10.02 -11.05
CA ASP A 353 18.48 -9.74 -11.19
C ASP A 353 19.15 -9.56 -9.82
N TRP A 354 18.46 -8.89 -8.87
CA TRP A 354 18.97 -8.75 -7.51
C TRP A 354 19.04 -10.12 -6.80
N MET A 355 17.99 -10.94 -6.91
CA MET A 355 17.95 -12.28 -6.32
C MET A 355 19.08 -13.19 -6.87
N VAL A 356 19.32 -13.13 -8.18
CA VAL A 356 20.41 -13.87 -8.84
C VAL A 356 21.77 -13.34 -8.39
N LYS A 357 21.96 -12.00 -8.35
CA LYS A 357 23.21 -11.36 -7.90
C LYS A 357 23.55 -11.78 -6.46
N LYS A 358 22.55 -11.88 -5.59
CA LYS A 358 22.71 -12.32 -4.19
C LYS A 358 22.78 -13.85 -4.04
N LYS A 359 22.69 -14.62 -5.13
CA LYS A 359 22.68 -16.09 -5.16
C LYS A 359 21.52 -16.72 -4.37
N PHE A 360 20.40 -16.02 -4.25
CA PHE A 360 19.19 -16.53 -3.60
C PHE A 360 18.31 -17.34 -4.56
N MET A 361 18.45 -17.11 -5.87
CA MET A 361 17.85 -17.95 -6.92
C MET A 361 18.78 -18.10 -8.11
N GLU A 362 18.56 -19.13 -8.92
CA GLU A 362 19.25 -19.33 -10.19
C GLU A 362 18.64 -18.42 -11.27
N LYS A 363 19.45 -18.07 -12.26
CA LYS A 363 18.98 -17.32 -13.43
C LYS A 363 18.02 -18.21 -14.22
N VAL A 364 16.76 -17.82 -14.26
CA VAL A 364 15.79 -18.47 -15.15
C VAL A 364 16.03 -17.93 -16.55
N GLU A 365 16.52 -18.77 -17.47
CA GLU A 365 16.51 -18.43 -18.89
C GLU A 365 15.04 -18.32 -19.31
N ASN A 366 14.60 -17.12 -19.67
CA ASN A 366 13.26 -16.87 -20.20
C ASN A 366 13.11 -17.54 -21.57
N GLY A 367 12.92 -18.87 -21.56
CA GLY A 367 12.88 -19.72 -22.74
C GLY A 367 11.53 -19.87 -23.42
N ILE A 368 10.47 -19.19 -22.95
CA ILE A 368 9.17 -19.25 -23.62
C ILE A 368 8.93 -17.91 -24.30
N SER A 369 9.21 -17.87 -25.60
CA SER A 369 8.70 -16.79 -26.45
C SER A 369 7.19 -16.98 -26.58
N ILE A 370 6.42 -16.25 -25.77
CA ILE A 370 4.95 -16.24 -25.81
C ILE A 370 4.46 -15.27 -26.90
N PHE A 371 5.36 -14.80 -27.80
CA PHE A 371 4.95 -13.91 -28.87
C PHE A 371 4.09 -14.68 -29.87
N PRO A 372 2.87 -14.18 -30.17
CA PRO A 372 1.98 -14.82 -31.11
C PRO A 372 2.59 -14.87 -32.53
N LYS A 373 2.34 -15.97 -33.22
CA LYS A 373 2.94 -16.27 -34.53
C LYS A 373 2.11 -15.72 -35.69
N GLU A 374 0.81 -15.60 -35.51
CA GLU A 374 -0.11 -15.16 -36.56
C GLU A 374 -0.44 -13.68 -36.47
N THR A 375 -0.55 -13.02 -37.61
CA THR A 375 -1.06 -11.65 -37.74
C THR A 375 -2.48 -11.69 -38.30
N PHE A 376 -3.35 -10.82 -37.79
CA PHE A 376 -4.72 -10.65 -38.31
C PHE A 376 -5.17 -9.20 -38.23
N ASP A 377 -6.17 -8.84 -38.99
CA ASP A 377 -6.77 -7.52 -38.96
C ASP A 377 -7.66 -7.39 -37.71
N ILE A 378 -7.16 -6.67 -36.71
CA ILE A 378 -7.81 -6.50 -35.42
C ILE A 378 -9.14 -5.74 -35.56
N SER A 379 -9.25 -4.78 -36.50
CA SER A 379 -10.45 -3.96 -36.67
C SER A 379 -11.71 -4.78 -37.07
N LYS A 380 -11.50 -6.00 -37.60
CA LYS A 380 -12.59 -6.92 -37.97
C LYS A 380 -13.05 -7.81 -36.82
N VAL A 381 -12.32 -7.89 -35.73
CA VAL A 381 -12.58 -8.83 -34.62
C VAL A 381 -12.71 -8.15 -33.27
N TYR A 382 -12.32 -6.90 -33.14
CA TYR A 382 -12.37 -6.17 -31.88
C TYR A 382 -12.56 -4.67 -32.09
N ASP A 383 -13.55 -4.13 -31.40
CA ASP A 383 -13.82 -2.70 -31.28
C ASP A 383 -13.99 -2.35 -29.79
N PRO A 384 -13.05 -1.59 -29.18
CA PRO A 384 -13.12 -1.23 -27.77
C PRO A 384 -14.28 -0.28 -27.44
N GLU A 385 -14.89 0.36 -28.46
CA GLU A 385 -16.04 1.25 -28.33
C GLU A 385 -17.39 0.51 -28.49
N SER A 386 -17.38 -0.73 -29.02
CA SER A 386 -18.59 -1.51 -29.27
C SER A 386 -19.17 -2.12 -28.00
N LYS A 387 -20.48 -1.88 -27.81
CA LYS A 387 -21.26 -2.51 -26.73
C LYS A 387 -21.87 -3.88 -27.19
N SER A 388 -21.84 -4.20 -28.49
CA SER A 388 -22.61 -5.31 -29.06
C SER A 388 -22.02 -6.71 -28.87
N ASP A 389 -20.69 -6.83 -28.74
CA ASP A 389 -19.96 -8.12 -28.71
C ASP A 389 -19.34 -8.47 -27.37
N ALA A 390 -19.70 -7.76 -26.32
CA ALA A 390 -19.15 -8.04 -24.99
C ALA A 390 -19.67 -9.40 -24.49
N ALA A 391 -18.76 -10.32 -24.19
CA ALA A 391 -19.06 -11.60 -23.54
C ALA A 391 -19.78 -11.41 -22.18
N PHE A 392 -19.82 -10.18 -21.67
CA PHE A 392 -20.42 -9.74 -20.42
C PHE A 392 -21.45 -8.64 -20.73
N GLN A 393 -22.54 -9.00 -21.37
CA GLN A 393 -23.62 -8.07 -21.75
C GLN A 393 -24.33 -7.51 -20.52
N SER A 394 -24.98 -6.36 -20.75
CA SER A 394 -25.72 -5.57 -19.77
C SER A 394 -26.47 -6.42 -18.75
N ILE A 395 -26.30 -6.11 -17.48
CA ILE A 395 -27.19 -6.58 -16.44
C ILE A 395 -28.59 -6.03 -16.79
N SER A 396 -29.52 -6.93 -17.13
CA SER A 396 -30.91 -6.57 -17.39
C SER A 396 -31.60 -6.22 -16.06
N GLY A 397 -32.17 -5.03 -15.96
CA GLY A 397 -32.86 -4.55 -14.76
C GLY A 397 -32.04 -3.54 -13.93
N PRO A 398 -32.54 -3.17 -12.74
CA PRO A 398 -31.81 -2.30 -11.83
C PRO A 398 -30.51 -2.98 -11.37
N TRP A 399 -29.43 -2.20 -11.31
CA TRP A 399 -28.15 -2.71 -10.82
C TRP A 399 -28.27 -3.05 -9.34
N PRO A 400 -27.67 -4.16 -8.89
CA PRO A 400 -27.76 -4.57 -7.50
C PRO A 400 -27.05 -3.58 -6.58
N ILE A 401 -27.66 -3.31 -5.43
CA ILE A 401 -27.05 -2.52 -4.34
C ILE A 401 -26.66 -3.49 -3.24
N SER A 402 -25.36 -3.56 -2.94
CA SER A 402 -24.85 -4.42 -1.86
C SER A 402 -24.33 -3.58 -0.70
N HIS A 403 -25.14 -3.46 0.35
CA HIS A 403 -24.69 -2.82 1.60
C HIS A 403 -23.66 -3.66 2.37
N ALA A 404 -23.51 -4.94 2.05
CA ALA A 404 -22.47 -5.81 2.62
C ALA A 404 -21.05 -5.30 2.31
N SER A 405 -20.87 -4.54 1.22
CA SER A 405 -19.59 -3.91 0.88
C SER A 405 -19.12 -2.85 1.89
N LEU A 406 -20.03 -2.27 2.69
CA LEU A 406 -19.73 -1.20 3.66
C LEU A 406 -19.04 -1.70 4.93
N PHE A 407 -19.20 -2.98 5.27
CA PHE A 407 -18.68 -3.56 6.52
C PHE A 407 -17.55 -4.54 6.22
N ARG A 408 -16.43 -4.33 6.92
CA ARG A 408 -15.27 -5.20 6.83
C ARG A 408 -15.50 -6.44 7.71
N PRO A 409 -15.34 -7.67 7.21
CA PRO A 409 -15.40 -8.84 8.07
C PRO A 409 -14.23 -8.83 9.04
N LYS A 410 -14.40 -9.42 10.24
CA LYS A 410 -13.35 -9.55 11.26
C LYS A 410 -12.13 -10.33 10.73
N ILE A 411 -12.39 -11.41 10.01
CA ILE A 411 -11.38 -12.23 9.33
C ILE A 411 -11.70 -12.24 7.83
N MET A 412 -10.68 -12.12 7.02
CA MET A 412 -10.79 -12.26 5.57
C MET A 412 -10.27 -13.63 5.15
N GLU A 413 -11.06 -14.36 4.37
CA GLU A 413 -10.65 -15.67 3.86
C GLU A 413 -9.47 -15.58 2.89
N THR A 414 -9.37 -14.47 2.17
CA THR A 414 -8.27 -14.14 1.25
C THR A 414 -8.08 -12.61 1.21
N ILE A 415 -6.94 -12.15 0.70
CA ILE A 415 -6.60 -10.71 0.69
C ILE A 415 -7.56 -9.86 -0.16
N ASP A 416 -8.30 -10.44 -1.10
CA ASP A 416 -9.33 -9.74 -1.88
C ASP A 416 -10.46 -9.19 -0.98
N GLY A 417 -10.69 -9.79 0.19
CA GLY A 417 -11.57 -9.24 1.22
C GLY A 417 -11.14 -7.84 1.71
N ALA A 418 -9.89 -7.43 1.50
CA ALA A 418 -9.39 -6.11 1.83
C ALA A 418 -9.62 -5.06 0.73
N ILE A 419 -10.14 -5.44 -0.42
CA ILE A 419 -10.49 -4.51 -1.50
C ILE A 419 -11.75 -3.73 -1.14
N GLY A 420 -11.73 -2.44 -1.43
CA GLY A 420 -12.81 -1.53 -1.03
C GLY A 420 -12.70 -1.03 0.41
N ARG A 421 -13.76 -0.37 0.86
CA ARG A 421 -13.83 0.27 2.19
C ARG A 421 -12.62 1.19 2.46
N THR A 422 -12.15 1.83 1.39
CA THR A 422 -11.04 2.78 1.44
C THR A 422 -11.45 4.04 2.17
N PRO A 423 -10.53 4.73 2.86
CA PRO A 423 -10.86 5.93 3.60
C PRO A 423 -11.39 7.07 2.72
N LEU A 424 -12.33 7.84 3.24
CA LEU A 424 -12.70 9.16 2.74
C LEU A 424 -12.06 10.20 3.67
N VAL A 425 -11.14 11.01 3.16
CA VAL A 425 -10.27 11.91 3.92
C VAL A 425 -10.54 13.35 3.54
N LYS A 426 -10.60 14.25 4.52
CA LYS A 426 -10.74 15.69 4.30
C LYS A 426 -9.40 16.31 3.91
N LEU A 427 -9.39 17.17 2.91
CA LEU A 427 -8.24 18.04 2.61
C LEU A 427 -8.25 19.23 3.57
N ASN A 428 -7.10 19.54 4.16
CA ASN A 428 -6.97 20.58 5.17
C ASN A 428 -6.02 21.69 4.70
N LYS A 429 -4.71 21.45 4.65
CA LYS A 429 -3.70 22.46 4.32
C LYS A 429 -3.87 23.01 2.90
N ILE A 430 -4.07 22.12 1.93
CA ILE A 430 -4.31 22.54 0.55
C ILE A 430 -5.60 23.35 0.47
N ALA A 431 -6.66 22.95 1.17
CA ALA A 431 -7.91 23.70 1.18
C ALA A 431 -7.75 25.09 1.79
N GLU A 432 -6.97 25.21 2.87
CA GLU A 432 -6.65 26.49 3.52
C GLU A 432 -5.81 27.39 2.60
N GLU A 433 -4.72 26.87 2.02
CA GLU A 433 -3.84 27.60 1.10
C GLU A 433 -4.59 28.10 -0.15
N GLU A 434 -5.52 27.31 -0.67
CA GLU A 434 -6.36 27.67 -1.83
C GLU A 434 -7.57 28.55 -1.47
N GLY A 435 -7.78 28.84 -0.18
CA GLY A 435 -8.89 29.65 0.33
C GLY A 435 -10.27 29.04 0.08
N LEU A 436 -10.37 27.70 0.09
CA LEU A 436 -11.60 27.00 -0.24
C LEU A 436 -12.66 27.20 0.86
N GLN A 437 -13.89 27.53 0.44
CA GLN A 437 -15.05 27.64 1.32
C GLN A 437 -15.87 26.35 1.32
N ALA A 438 -15.77 25.53 0.28
CA ALA A 438 -16.37 24.22 0.18
C ALA A 438 -15.48 23.17 0.84
N GLU A 439 -16.10 22.12 1.42
CA GLU A 439 -15.39 20.95 1.93
C GLU A 439 -14.96 20.05 0.78
N VAL A 440 -13.68 19.73 0.69
CA VAL A 440 -13.13 18.80 -0.30
C VAL A 440 -12.71 17.51 0.39
N LEU A 441 -13.27 16.39 -0.09
CA LEU A 441 -13.01 15.04 0.41
C LEU A 441 -12.35 14.20 -0.68
N VAL A 442 -11.35 13.41 -0.30
CA VAL A 442 -10.63 12.52 -1.21
C VAL A 442 -10.82 11.06 -0.82
N LYS A 443 -11.23 10.24 -1.78
CA LYS A 443 -11.39 8.79 -1.63
C LYS A 443 -10.07 8.11 -1.92
N ALA A 444 -9.40 7.59 -0.89
CA ALA A 444 -8.03 7.08 -0.95
C ALA A 444 -7.95 5.65 -1.55
N GLU A 445 -8.27 5.51 -2.84
CA GLU A 445 -8.29 4.22 -3.54
C GLU A 445 -6.90 3.55 -3.67
N TYR A 446 -5.82 4.30 -3.47
CA TYR A 446 -4.47 3.74 -3.39
C TYR A 446 -4.24 2.83 -2.16
N MET A 447 -5.17 2.83 -1.19
CA MET A 447 -5.14 1.97 0.00
C MET A 447 -5.84 0.61 -0.22
N ASN A 448 -6.29 0.29 -1.42
CA ASN A 448 -6.69 -1.07 -1.76
C ASN A 448 -5.50 -2.05 -1.65
N ALA A 449 -5.77 -3.33 -1.54
CA ALA A 449 -4.78 -4.39 -1.32
C ALA A 449 -3.67 -4.46 -2.40
N GLY A 450 -4.01 -4.27 -3.67
CA GLY A 450 -3.07 -4.16 -4.80
C GLY A 450 -2.58 -2.73 -5.04
N GLY A 451 -3.10 -1.74 -4.31
CA GLY A 451 -2.66 -0.35 -4.33
C GLY A 451 -3.32 0.55 -5.36
N SER A 452 -4.51 0.21 -5.86
CA SER A 452 -5.23 1.07 -6.80
C SER A 452 -6.75 0.81 -6.84
N VAL A 453 -7.46 1.75 -7.43
CA VAL A 453 -8.88 1.67 -7.77
C VAL A 453 -9.20 0.46 -8.69
N LYS A 454 -8.20 -0.03 -9.43
CA LYS A 454 -8.35 -1.14 -10.38
C LYS A 454 -8.48 -2.51 -9.70
N ASP A 455 -8.15 -2.62 -8.43
CA ASP A 455 -8.38 -3.85 -7.66
C ASP A 455 -9.87 -4.19 -7.61
N ARG A 456 -10.72 -3.16 -7.49
CA ARG A 456 -12.19 -3.33 -7.48
C ARG A 456 -12.71 -3.95 -8.77
N ILE A 457 -12.27 -3.42 -9.91
CA ILE A 457 -12.73 -3.93 -11.20
C ILE A 457 -12.16 -5.32 -11.48
N ALA A 458 -10.90 -5.58 -11.10
CA ALA A 458 -10.28 -6.89 -11.25
C ALA A 458 -11.04 -7.96 -10.46
N LEU A 459 -11.37 -7.67 -9.20
CA LEU A 459 -12.20 -8.55 -8.36
C LEU A 459 -13.56 -8.83 -9.03
N ARG A 460 -14.27 -7.77 -9.43
CA ARG A 460 -15.63 -7.92 -9.95
C ARG A 460 -15.67 -8.59 -11.34
N MET A 461 -14.71 -8.32 -12.21
CA MET A 461 -14.58 -8.99 -13.51
C MET A 461 -14.33 -10.50 -13.34
N VAL A 462 -13.43 -10.87 -12.43
CA VAL A 462 -13.16 -12.28 -12.15
C VAL A 462 -14.39 -12.97 -11.54
N GLN A 463 -15.03 -12.36 -10.55
CA GLN A 463 -16.25 -12.90 -9.93
C GLN A 463 -17.36 -13.12 -10.97
N LEU A 464 -17.65 -12.11 -11.79
CA LEU A 464 -18.70 -12.23 -12.81
C LEU A 464 -18.38 -13.33 -13.84
N ALA A 465 -17.09 -13.47 -14.22
CA ALA A 465 -16.65 -14.51 -15.14
C ALA A 465 -16.75 -15.93 -14.52
N GLU A 466 -16.48 -16.07 -13.22
CA GLU A 466 -16.68 -17.30 -12.45
C GLU A 466 -18.17 -17.63 -12.31
N GLU A 467 -19.00 -16.66 -11.89
CA GLU A 467 -20.45 -16.79 -11.72
C GLU A 467 -21.16 -17.20 -13.02
N SER A 468 -20.71 -16.64 -14.15
CA SER A 468 -21.26 -16.97 -15.48
C SER A 468 -20.72 -18.29 -16.08
N GLY A 469 -19.73 -18.92 -15.41
CA GLY A 469 -19.09 -20.13 -15.88
C GLY A 469 -18.17 -19.97 -17.09
N VAL A 470 -17.85 -18.73 -17.46
CA VAL A 470 -16.92 -18.40 -18.56
C VAL A 470 -15.47 -18.61 -18.13
N LEU A 471 -15.14 -18.27 -16.87
CA LEU A 471 -13.84 -18.53 -16.27
C LEU A 471 -13.93 -19.76 -15.35
N LYS A 472 -13.09 -20.76 -15.62
CA LYS A 472 -13.08 -22.05 -14.91
C LYS A 472 -11.67 -22.37 -14.40
N PRO A 473 -11.54 -23.19 -13.33
CA PRO A 473 -10.24 -23.63 -12.83
C PRO A 473 -9.31 -24.16 -13.92
N GLY A 474 -8.04 -23.74 -13.89
CA GLY A 474 -7.01 -24.13 -14.86
C GLY A 474 -6.93 -23.26 -16.11
N MET A 475 -7.87 -22.35 -16.32
CA MET A 475 -7.84 -21.40 -17.45
C MET A 475 -6.76 -20.33 -17.25
N THR A 476 -6.45 -19.61 -18.34
CA THR A 476 -5.49 -18.50 -18.37
C THR A 476 -6.23 -17.19 -18.59
N VAL A 477 -6.00 -16.23 -17.70
CA VAL A 477 -6.48 -14.85 -17.86
C VAL A 477 -5.43 -14.04 -18.61
N ILE A 478 -5.82 -13.40 -19.69
CA ILE A 478 -4.98 -12.47 -20.47
C ILE A 478 -5.61 -11.10 -20.41
N GLU A 479 -4.83 -10.05 -20.20
CA GLU A 479 -5.35 -8.67 -20.24
C GLU A 479 -4.37 -7.72 -20.91
N PRO A 480 -4.83 -6.96 -21.94
CA PRO A 480 -4.09 -5.83 -22.46
C PRO A 480 -4.27 -4.62 -21.53
N THR A 481 -3.20 -4.22 -20.83
CA THR A 481 -3.32 -3.13 -19.84
C THR A 481 -2.02 -2.37 -19.64
N SER A 482 -2.13 -1.10 -19.27
CA SER A 482 -1.00 -0.24 -18.93
C SER A 482 -0.50 -0.39 -17.49
N GLY A 483 -1.07 -1.28 -16.68
CA GLY A 483 -0.47 -1.60 -15.38
C GLY A 483 -1.42 -1.91 -14.22
N ASN A 484 -2.18 -0.95 -13.68
CA ASN A 484 -2.93 -1.16 -12.43
C ASN A 484 -4.01 -2.26 -12.54
N THR A 485 -4.72 -2.34 -13.65
CA THR A 485 -5.68 -3.46 -13.90
C THR A 485 -4.96 -4.79 -13.93
N GLY A 486 -3.76 -4.82 -14.54
CA GLY A 486 -2.91 -6.00 -14.55
C GLY A 486 -2.50 -6.44 -13.14
N VAL A 487 -2.15 -5.51 -12.26
CA VAL A 487 -1.81 -5.82 -10.85
C VAL A 487 -3.02 -6.41 -10.12
N GLY A 488 -4.20 -5.80 -10.26
CA GLY A 488 -5.43 -6.33 -9.69
C GLY A 488 -5.75 -7.74 -10.20
N LEU A 489 -5.69 -7.97 -11.52
CA LEU A 489 -5.95 -9.28 -12.12
C LEU A 489 -4.89 -10.32 -11.74
N ALA A 490 -3.60 -9.95 -11.71
CA ALA A 490 -2.55 -10.85 -11.26
C ALA A 490 -2.76 -11.27 -9.80
N MET A 491 -3.19 -10.35 -8.93
CA MET A 491 -3.55 -10.66 -7.54
C MET A 491 -4.74 -11.61 -7.47
N MET A 492 -5.81 -11.39 -8.26
CA MET A 492 -6.96 -12.31 -8.31
C MET A 492 -6.53 -13.69 -8.82
N CYS A 493 -5.71 -13.75 -9.87
CA CYS A 493 -5.19 -15.01 -10.40
C CYS A 493 -4.32 -15.75 -9.37
N ALA A 494 -3.47 -15.03 -8.65
CA ALA A 494 -2.66 -15.58 -7.54
C ALA A 494 -3.55 -16.23 -6.48
N ILE A 495 -4.61 -15.55 -6.05
CA ILE A 495 -5.56 -16.05 -5.04
C ILE A 495 -6.36 -17.25 -5.56
N ARG A 496 -6.90 -17.17 -6.77
CA ARG A 496 -7.79 -18.19 -7.36
C ARG A 496 -7.04 -19.36 -8.01
N GLY A 497 -5.74 -19.20 -8.30
CA GLY A 497 -4.90 -20.22 -8.95
C GLY A 497 -5.02 -20.25 -10.47
N TYR A 498 -5.41 -19.15 -11.09
CA TYR A 498 -5.36 -18.98 -12.53
C TYR A 498 -3.96 -18.61 -13.01
N LYS A 499 -3.65 -18.98 -14.26
CA LYS A 499 -2.48 -18.41 -14.94
C LYS A 499 -2.81 -16.98 -15.38
N CYS A 500 -1.84 -16.08 -15.32
CA CYS A 500 -2.02 -14.68 -15.68
C CYS A 500 -1.00 -14.24 -16.71
N ILE A 501 -1.44 -13.66 -17.82
CA ILE A 501 -0.58 -13.06 -18.84
C ILE A 501 -1.00 -11.61 -19.02
N ILE A 502 -0.08 -10.68 -18.81
CA ILE A 502 -0.31 -9.25 -18.98
C ILE A 502 0.45 -8.77 -20.21
N VAL A 503 -0.27 -8.18 -21.14
CA VAL A 503 0.29 -7.59 -22.36
C VAL A 503 0.34 -6.08 -22.19
N MET A 504 1.57 -5.51 -22.20
CA MET A 504 1.77 -4.10 -21.89
C MET A 504 2.84 -3.42 -22.76
N PRO A 505 2.69 -2.10 -23.08
CA PRO A 505 3.70 -1.36 -23.82
C PRO A 505 5.02 -1.24 -23.06
N LYS A 506 6.15 -1.14 -23.78
CA LYS A 506 7.50 -1.00 -23.19
C LYS A 506 7.69 0.27 -22.33
N LYS A 507 6.91 1.34 -22.58
CA LYS A 507 6.99 2.61 -21.83
C LYS A 507 6.53 2.51 -20.37
N MET A 508 5.86 1.42 -19.98
CA MET A 508 5.34 1.25 -18.64
C MET A 508 6.46 1.07 -17.60
N SER A 509 6.23 1.56 -16.39
CA SER A 509 7.23 1.63 -15.33
C SER A 509 7.75 0.25 -14.91
N GLN A 510 9.03 0.19 -14.51
CA GLN A 510 9.65 -1.03 -13.99
C GLN A 510 9.03 -1.48 -12.67
N GLU A 511 8.52 -0.54 -11.87
CA GLU A 511 7.84 -0.80 -10.60
C GLU A 511 6.56 -1.65 -10.80
N LYS A 512 5.77 -1.34 -11.83
CA LYS A 512 4.60 -2.13 -12.19
C LYS A 512 4.98 -3.54 -12.65
N GLU A 513 6.05 -3.65 -13.45
CA GLU A 513 6.57 -4.95 -13.89
C GLU A 513 7.03 -5.80 -12.72
N ALA A 514 7.82 -5.25 -11.80
CA ALA A 514 8.30 -5.96 -10.61
C ALA A 514 7.12 -6.46 -9.75
N THR A 515 6.08 -5.64 -9.58
CA THR A 515 4.87 -6.02 -8.83
C THR A 515 4.14 -7.18 -9.52
N LEU A 516 3.94 -7.11 -10.84
CA LEU A 516 3.28 -8.15 -11.63
C LEU A 516 4.03 -9.49 -11.58
N LYS A 517 5.35 -9.46 -11.74
CA LYS A 517 6.22 -10.64 -11.63
C LYS A 517 6.16 -11.27 -10.23
N SER A 518 6.13 -10.44 -9.19
CA SER A 518 6.01 -10.92 -7.81
C SER A 518 4.69 -11.66 -7.57
N LEU A 519 3.61 -11.27 -8.26
CA LEU A 519 2.32 -11.96 -8.25
C LEU A 519 2.27 -13.20 -9.18
N GLY A 520 3.36 -13.52 -9.86
CA GLY A 520 3.45 -14.68 -10.74
C GLY A 520 2.89 -14.46 -12.16
N ALA A 521 2.61 -13.22 -12.55
CA ALA A 521 2.15 -12.93 -13.90
C ALA A 521 3.27 -13.05 -14.93
N VAL A 522 2.95 -13.59 -16.10
CA VAL A 522 3.80 -13.57 -17.28
C VAL A 522 3.58 -12.25 -18.02
N ILE A 523 4.64 -11.58 -18.40
CA ILE A 523 4.57 -10.26 -19.03
C ILE A 523 5.03 -10.36 -20.49
N VAL A 524 4.17 -9.88 -21.40
CA VAL A 524 4.46 -9.73 -22.83
C VAL A 524 4.56 -8.24 -23.15
N ARG A 525 5.74 -7.81 -23.63
CA ARG A 525 6.01 -6.40 -23.98
C ARG A 525 5.75 -6.12 -25.44
N THR A 526 5.05 -5.02 -25.73
CA THR A 526 4.79 -4.52 -27.10
C THR A 526 5.50 -3.17 -27.32
N GLU A 527 5.73 -2.80 -28.57
CA GLU A 527 6.31 -1.48 -28.88
C GLU A 527 5.32 -0.35 -28.56
N ASN A 528 5.85 0.85 -28.31
CA ASN A 528 5.05 1.97 -27.78
C ASN A 528 4.22 2.71 -28.85
N HIS A 529 4.61 2.58 -30.12
CA HIS A 529 4.09 3.43 -31.21
C HIS A 529 2.90 2.83 -31.99
N HIS A 530 2.44 1.65 -31.59
CA HIS A 530 1.31 1.00 -32.25
C HIS A 530 -0.02 1.58 -31.78
N HIS A 531 -0.81 2.08 -32.72
CA HIS A 531 -2.21 2.47 -32.48
C HIS A 531 -3.02 1.26 -31.97
N HIS A 532 -4.04 1.48 -31.16
CA HIS A 532 -4.84 0.41 -30.56
C HIS A 532 -5.45 -0.56 -31.59
N THR A 533 -5.73 -0.12 -32.82
CA THR A 533 -6.21 -0.94 -33.94
C THR A 533 -5.15 -1.76 -34.65
N SER A 534 -3.87 -1.59 -34.31
CA SER A 534 -2.78 -2.36 -34.88
C SER A 534 -2.73 -3.79 -34.31
N ALA A 535 -2.48 -4.78 -35.17
CA ALA A 535 -2.23 -6.16 -34.74
C ALA A 535 -1.04 -6.29 -33.76
N ASP A 536 -0.08 -5.38 -33.80
CA ASP A 536 1.10 -5.36 -32.94
C ASP A 536 0.94 -4.46 -31.70
N SER A 537 -0.26 -3.87 -31.53
CA SER A 537 -0.64 -3.20 -30.29
C SER A 537 -0.76 -4.20 -29.13
N HIS A 538 -0.76 -3.71 -27.89
CA HIS A 538 -0.98 -4.57 -26.72
C HIS A 538 -2.35 -5.28 -26.80
N ILE A 539 -3.40 -4.68 -27.38
CA ILE A 539 -4.69 -5.30 -27.59
C ILE A 539 -4.59 -6.39 -28.65
N GLY A 540 -3.97 -6.10 -29.82
CA GLY A 540 -3.82 -7.07 -30.89
C GLY A 540 -3.01 -8.31 -30.49
N VAL A 541 -1.93 -8.10 -29.75
CA VAL A 541 -1.10 -9.20 -29.23
C VAL A 541 -1.89 -10.04 -28.21
N ALA A 542 -2.69 -9.42 -27.32
CA ALA A 542 -3.51 -10.15 -26.37
C ALA A 542 -4.56 -11.03 -27.06
N LEU A 543 -5.23 -10.52 -28.10
CA LEU A 543 -6.23 -11.27 -28.88
C LEU A 543 -5.59 -12.46 -29.65
N ARG A 544 -4.36 -12.30 -30.16
CA ARG A 544 -3.63 -13.40 -30.79
C ARG A 544 -3.26 -14.49 -29.78
N LEU A 545 -2.76 -14.10 -28.61
CA LEU A 545 -2.45 -15.02 -27.51
C LEU A 545 -3.69 -15.78 -27.04
N GLN A 546 -4.86 -15.12 -26.97
CA GLN A 546 -6.10 -15.79 -26.62
C GLN A 546 -6.48 -16.88 -27.60
N LYS A 547 -6.25 -16.69 -28.91
CA LYS A 547 -6.49 -17.73 -29.93
C LYS A 547 -5.51 -18.89 -29.84
N GLU A 548 -4.23 -18.59 -29.53
CA GLU A 548 -3.16 -19.59 -29.52
C GLU A 548 -3.14 -20.43 -28.22
N ILE A 549 -3.63 -19.89 -27.10
CA ILE A 549 -3.57 -20.55 -25.80
C ILE A 549 -4.95 -21.18 -25.49
N PRO A 550 -5.07 -22.52 -25.50
CA PRO A 550 -6.32 -23.17 -25.16
C PRO A 550 -6.81 -22.81 -23.76
N GLY A 551 -8.08 -22.46 -23.64
CA GLY A 551 -8.68 -22.06 -22.38
C GLY A 551 -8.21 -20.68 -21.88
N ALA A 552 -7.71 -19.81 -22.75
CA ALA A 552 -7.43 -18.43 -22.41
C ALA A 552 -8.64 -17.53 -22.59
N ILE A 553 -8.78 -16.54 -21.70
CA ILE A 553 -9.84 -15.53 -21.74
C ILE A 553 -9.25 -14.13 -21.53
N ILE A 554 -9.80 -13.15 -22.24
CA ILE A 554 -9.59 -11.72 -21.98
C ILE A 554 -10.84 -11.23 -21.25
N LEU A 555 -10.66 -10.58 -20.09
CA LEU A 555 -11.77 -10.04 -19.30
C LEU A 555 -12.24 -8.67 -19.80
N ASP A 556 -11.38 -7.95 -20.50
CA ASP A 556 -11.67 -6.74 -21.26
C ASP A 556 -12.22 -5.57 -20.43
N GLN A 557 -11.33 -4.87 -19.75
CA GLN A 557 -11.68 -3.71 -18.94
C GLN A 557 -12.40 -2.57 -19.70
N TYR A 558 -12.31 -2.54 -21.04
CA TYR A 558 -12.89 -1.48 -21.87
C TYR A 558 -14.37 -1.68 -22.16
N ARG A 559 -14.84 -2.95 -22.17
CA ARG A 559 -16.21 -3.32 -22.54
C ARG A 559 -16.96 -4.08 -21.44
N ASN A 560 -16.27 -4.57 -20.43
CA ASN A 560 -16.84 -5.40 -19.38
C ASN A 560 -17.69 -4.57 -18.40
N VAL A 561 -18.96 -4.90 -18.29
CA VAL A 561 -19.92 -4.21 -17.39
C VAL A 561 -19.52 -4.31 -15.91
N ALA A 562 -18.75 -5.33 -15.52
CA ALA A 562 -18.24 -5.44 -14.16
C ALA A 562 -17.34 -4.25 -13.76
N ASN A 563 -16.72 -3.55 -14.73
CA ASN A 563 -15.92 -2.37 -14.47
C ASN A 563 -16.78 -1.24 -13.84
N PRO A 564 -17.79 -0.67 -14.51
CA PRO A 564 -18.64 0.35 -13.87
C PRO A 564 -19.45 -0.22 -12.69
N LEU A 565 -19.85 -1.49 -12.74
CA LEU A 565 -20.61 -2.13 -11.67
C LEU A 565 -19.84 -2.15 -10.34
N ALA A 566 -18.54 -2.46 -10.34
CA ALA A 566 -17.71 -2.44 -9.15
C ALA A 566 -17.70 -1.08 -8.43
N HIS A 567 -17.83 -0.01 -9.19
CA HIS A 567 -17.88 1.35 -8.66
C HIS A 567 -19.28 1.78 -8.25
N TYR A 568 -20.30 1.26 -8.92
CA TYR A 568 -21.71 1.45 -8.55
C TYR A 568 -22.02 0.77 -7.20
N GLU A 569 -21.70 -0.52 -7.07
CA GLU A 569 -21.96 -1.35 -5.89
C GLU A 569 -21.05 -1.02 -4.70
N GLY A 570 -19.82 -0.52 -4.97
CA GLY A 570 -18.78 -0.34 -3.96
C GLY A 570 -18.42 1.13 -3.74
N THR A 571 -17.64 1.74 -4.62
CA THR A 571 -17.06 3.08 -4.42
C THR A 571 -18.13 4.15 -4.15
N ALA A 572 -19.21 4.15 -4.93
CA ALA A 572 -20.31 5.10 -4.77
C ALA A 572 -21.06 4.89 -3.45
N GLU A 573 -21.36 3.64 -3.10
CA GLU A 573 -22.01 3.31 -1.83
C GLU A 573 -21.18 3.74 -0.62
N GLU A 574 -19.86 3.53 -0.68
CA GLU A 574 -18.94 3.97 0.36
C GLU A 574 -18.94 5.50 0.52
N ILE A 575 -18.97 6.26 -0.60
CA ILE A 575 -19.08 7.72 -0.59
C ILE A 575 -20.42 8.17 0.00
N LEU A 576 -21.52 7.63 -0.49
CA LEU A 576 -22.88 7.96 -0.02
C LEU A 576 -23.06 7.67 1.46
N TRP A 577 -22.61 6.50 1.93
CA TRP A 577 -22.63 6.13 3.34
C TRP A 577 -21.81 7.09 4.20
N ALA A 578 -20.58 7.43 3.77
CA ALA A 578 -19.71 8.31 4.54
C ALA A 578 -20.23 9.74 4.62
N THR A 579 -20.90 10.22 3.59
CA THR A 579 -21.44 11.59 3.47
C THR A 579 -22.89 11.72 3.89
N ASP A 580 -23.54 10.64 4.34
CA ASP A 580 -24.99 10.59 4.62
C ASP A 580 -25.83 11.11 3.43
N ASN A 581 -25.44 10.71 2.21
CA ASN A 581 -25.97 11.15 0.90
C ASN A 581 -25.86 12.66 0.63
N LYS A 582 -25.07 13.40 1.41
CA LYS A 582 -24.88 14.84 1.25
C LYS A 582 -23.60 15.12 0.46
N VAL A 583 -23.69 15.12 -0.84
CA VAL A 583 -22.62 15.44 -1.79
C VAL A 583 -23.16 16.36 -2.88
N ASP A 584 -22.47 17.50 -3.12
CA ASP A 584 -22.87 18.50 -4.09
C ASP A 584 -22.17 18.31 -5.43
N ALA A 585 -20.93 17.80 -5.41
CA ALA A 585 -20.18 17.47 -6.64
C ALA A 585 -19.27 16.26 -6.44
N VAL A 586 -19.12 15.48 -7.51
CA VAL A 586 -18.07 14.45 -7.63
C VAL A 586 -17.18 14.79 -8.81
N VAL A 587 -15.84 14.70 -8.64
CA VAL A 587 -14.83 15.05 -9.63
C VAL A 587 -13.95 13.83 -9.87
N ILE A 588 -13.95 13.26 -11.07
CA ILE A 588 -13.36 11.95 -11.32
C ILE A 588 -12.71 11.91 -12.69
N SER A 589 -11.43 11.53 -12.76
CA SER A 589 -10.75 11.31 -14.04
C SER A 589 -11.26 10.06 -14.75
N ALA A 590 -11.31 10.16 -16.07
CA ALA A 590 -11.66 9.05 -16.92
C ALA A 590 -10.39 8.44 -17.56
N GLY A 591 -10.17 7.16 -17.32
CA GLY A 591 -9.35 6.28 -18.14
C GLY A 591 -10.29 5.37 -18.92
N THR A 592 -10.49 4.10 -18.51
CA THR A 592 -11.55 3.26 -19.11
C THR A 592 -12.94 3.86 -18.95
N GLY A 593 -13.12 4.78 -17.99
CA GLY A 593 -14.41 5.43 -17.75
C GLY A 593 -15.33 4.69 -16.78
N GLY A 594 -15.03 3.44 -16.42
CA GLY A 594 -15.89 2.67 -15.53
C GLY A 594 -16.07 3.30 -14.16
N THR A 595 -15.01 3.92 -13.59
CA THR A 595 -15.08 4.59 -12.30
C THR A 595 -16.06 5.76 -12.33
N VAL A 596 -15.96 6.65 -13.33
CA VAL A 596 -16.86 7.80 -13.44
C VAL A 596 -18.28 7.34 -13.75
N SER A 597 -18.48 6.37 -14.67
CA SER A 597 -19.80 5.87 -15.03
C SER A 597 -20.51 5.20 -13.86
N GLY A 598 -19.82 4.31 -13.13
CA GLY A 598 -20.42 3.61 -11.99
C GLY A 598 -20.78 4.55 -10.84
N ILE A 599 -19.84 5.43 -10.46
CA ILE A 599 -20.07 6.42 -9.38
C ILE A 599 -21.18 7.38 -9.81
N ALA A 600 -21.11 7.96 -11.01
CA ALA A 600 -22.09 8.93 -11.48
C ALA A 600 -23.50 8.35 -11.51
N LYS A 601 -23.66 7.13 -12.05
CA LYS A 601 -24.97 6.47 -12.10
C LYS A 601 -25.57 6.35 -10.70
N ARG A 602 -24.83 5.81 -9.74
CA ARG A 602 -25.34 5.58 -8.39
C ARG A 602 -25.58 6.88 -7.62
N ILE A 603 -24.67 7.85 -7.74
CA ILE A 603 -24.81 9.17 -7.11
C ILE A 603 -26.04 9.91 -7.63
N LYS A 604 -26.28 9.91 -8.97
CA LYS A 604 -27.46 10.57 -9.55
C LYS A 604 -28.77 9.91 -9.11
N GLU A 605 -28.78 8.63 -8.78
CA GLU A 605 -29.95 7.94 -8.22
C GLU A 605 -30.21 8.33 -6.75
N ALA A 606 -29.16 8.44 -5.93
CA ALA A 606 -29.29 8.71 -4.49
C ALA A 606 -29.27 10.20 -4.13
N ALA A 607 -28.57 11.03 -4.90
CA ALA A 607 -28.40 12.46 -4.74
C ALA A 607 -28.55 13.19 -6.08
N PRO A 608 -29.77 13.28 -6.65
CA PRO A 608 -30.00 13.75 -8.03
C PRO A 608 -29.49 15.19 -8.31
N SER A 609 -29.34 16.01 -7.28
CA SER A 609 -28.80 17.37 -7.40
C SER A 609 -27.28 17.42 -7.51
N CYS A 610 -26.59 16.32 -7.23
CA CYS A 610 -25.13 16.26 -7.30
C CYS A 610 -24.63 16.40 -8.73
N LYS A 611 -23.66 17.28 -8.94
CA LYS A 611 -23.00 17.49 -10.23
C LYS A 611 -21.83 16.54 -10.42
N VAL A 612 -21.71 15.97 -11.60
CA VAL A 612 -20.61 15.06 -11.98
C VAL A 612 -19.68 15.76 -12.94
N TYR A 613 -18.42 15.89 -12.51
CA TYR A 613 -17.34 16.47 -13.32
C TYR A 613 -16.39 15.37 -13.77
N GLY A 614 -16.24 15.21 -15.09
CA GLY A 614 -15.23 14.33 -15.69
C GLY A 614 -13.90 15.08 -15.82
N VAL A 615 -12.80 14.42 -15.51
CA VAL A 615 -11.45 14.97 -15.68
C VAL A 615 -10.72 14.20 -16.76
N ASP A 616 -10.11 14.94 -17.70
CA ASP A 616 -9.47 14.37 -18.89
C ASP A 616 -8.18 15.15 -19.21
N PRO A 617 -7.03 14.50 -19.45
CA PRO A 617 -5.81 15.20 -19.77
C PRO A 617 -5.87 15.86 -21.15
N ASP A 618 -5.13 16.94 -21.32
CA ASP A 618 -4.86 17.51 -22.64
C ASP A 618 -4.19 16.44 -23.52
N GLY A 619 -4.65 16.32 -24.77
CA GLY A 619 -4.22 15.28 -25.71
C GLY A 619 -5.08 14.01 -25.73
N SER A 620 -6.01 13.84 -24.77
CA SER A 620 -7.04 12.79 -24.76
C SER A 620 -8.34 13.28 -25.40
N ILE A 621 -9.16 12.32 -25.92
CA ILE A 621 -10.44 12.64 -26.59
C ILE A 621 -11.68 12.37 -25.72
N LEU A 622 -11.52 11.91 -24.48
CA LEU A 622 -12.67 11.48 -23.67
C LEU A 622 -13.63 12.63 -23.34
N ALA A 623 -13.11 13.83 -23.14
CA ALA A 623 -13.91 15.03 -22.92
C ALA A 623 -14.60 15.53 -24.21
N ASP A 624 -13.93 15.39 -25.36
CA ASP A 624 -14.47 15.77 -26.67
C ASP A 624 -14.05 14.77 -27.75
N PRO A 625 -14.89 13.74 -28.07
CA PRO A 625 -14.60 12.76 -29.12
C PRO A 625 -14.56 13.33 -30.54
N SER A 626 -15.04 14.55 -30.75
CA SER A 626 -14.95 15.23 -32.05
C SER A 626 -13.57 15.83 -32.30
N CYS A 627 -12.80 16.05 -31.24
CA CYS A 627 -11.41 16.52 -31.32
C CYS A 627 -10.52 15.40 -31.86
N ARG A 628 -9.89 15.63 -33.00
CA ARG A 628 -8.97 14.65 -33.63
C ARG A 628 -7.49 14.95 -33.32
N GLU A 629 -7.19 16.01 -32.61
CA GLU A 629 -5.85 16.41 -32.24
C GLU A 629 -5.47 15.71 -30.93
N THR A 630 -4.85 14.53 -31.04
CA THR A 630 -4.25 13.85 -29.91
C THR A 630 -2.75 14.16 -29.84
N HIS A 631 -2.24 14.36 -28.62
CA HIS A 631 -0.80 14.47 -28.37
C HIS A 631 -0.41 13.72 -27.10
N GLY A 632 0.90 13.48 -26.93
CA GLY A 632 1.40 12.76 -25.77
C GLY A 632 1.27 13.56 -24.48
N TYR A 633 1.00 12.86 -23.38
CA TYR A 633 1.04 13.36 -22.01
C TYR A 633 1.69 12.28 -21.11
N GLU A 634 2.19 12.70 -19.95
CA GLU A 634 2.96 11.85 -19.04
C GLU A 634 2.13 11.30 -17.87
N VAL A 635 0.98 11.90 -17.54
CA VAL A 635 0.10 11.38 -16.49
C VAL A 635 -0.49 10.03 -16.90
N GLU A 636 -0.36 9.03 -16.02
CA GLU A 636 -0.80 7.66 -16.31
C GLU A 636 -2.15 7.35 -15.68
N GLY A 637 -2.90 6.43 -16.31
CA GLY A 637 -4.17 5.88 -15.80
C GLY A 637 -5.41 6.70 -16.13
N THR A 638 -5.25 7.79 -16.87
CA THR A 638 -6.31 8.67 -17.32
C THR A 638 -6.11 9.06 -18.79
N GLY A 639 -7.20 9.35 -19.50
CA GLY A 639 -7.18 9.72 -20.91
C GLY A 639 -6.98 8.53 -21.87
N TYR A 640 -7.58 8.64 -23.07
CA TYR A 640 -7.42 7.67 -24.17
C TYR A 640 -7.59 8.39 -25.54
N ASP A 641 -7.17 7.68 -26.59
CA ASP A 641 -7.34 8.02 -28.02
C ASP A 641 -8.59 7.36 -28.65
N PHE A 642 -9.44 6.75 -27.82
CA PHE A 642 -10.75 6.18 -28.15
C PHE A 642 -11.69 6.28 -26.94
N VAL A 643 -13.00 6.15 -27.15
CA VAL A 643 -14.01 6.19 -26.09
C VAL A 643 -14.40 4.78 -25.70
N PRO A 644 -13.95 4.25 -24.53
CA PRO A 644 -14.30 2.88 -24.14
C PRO A 644 -15.81 2.70 -23.96
N ALA A 645 -16.33 1.51 -24.32
CA ALA A 645 -17.74 1.19 -24.26
C ALA A 645 -18.37 1.30 -22.86
N VAL A 646 -17.55 1.16 -21.79
CA VAL A 646 -17.99 1.30 -20.40
C VAL A 646 -18.06 2.76 -19.93
N LEU A 647 -17.60 3.71 -20.73
CA LEU A 647 -17.72 5.15 -20.42
C LEU A 647 -19.09 5.67 -20.87
N ASP A 648 -19.95 5.94 -19.90
CA ASP A 648 -21.22 6.66 -20.18
C ASP A 648 -21.05 8.17 -19.97
N ARG A 649 -20.74 8.87 -21.06
CA ARG A 649 -20.53 10.32 -21.05
C ARG A 649 -21.79 11.11 -20.72
N SER A 650 -22.99 10.54 -20.92
CA SER A 650 -24.27 11.20 -20.64
C SER A 650 -24.49 11.45 -19.14
N LEU A 651 -23.77 10.72 -18.28
CA LEU A 651 -23.81 10.89 -16.83
C LEU A 651 -22.91 12.03 -16.33
N VAL A 652 -22.02 12.55 -17.18
CA VAL A 652 -21.09 13.64 -16.84
C VAL A 652 -21.71 14.98 -17.21
N ASP A 653 -21.85 15.89 -16.23
CA ASP A 653 -22.46 17.20 -16.42
C ASP A 653 -21.48 18.20 -17.06
N GLU A 654 -20.19 18.13 -16.71
CA GLU A 654 -19.15 19.04 -17.22
C GLU A 654 -17.79 18.31 -17.27
N TRP A 655 -16.99 18.58 -18.30
CA TRP A 655 -15.63 18.07 -18.43
C TRP A 655 -14.59 19.14 -18.16
N ILE A 656 -13.53 18.77 -17.43
CA ILE A 656 -12.40 19.64 -17.10
C ILE A 656 -11.13 19.04 -17.69
N LYS A 657 -10.45 19.79 -18.53
CA LYS A 657 -9.13 19.43 -19.07
C LYS A 657 -8.03 19.75 -18.06
N THR A 658 -7.04 18.88 -17.95
CA THR A 658 -5.87 19.04 -17.08
C THR A 658 -4.59 18.80 -17.85
N ASN A 659 -3.49 19.40 -17.41
CA ASN A 659 -2.16 19.20 -17.98
C ASN A 659 -1.25 18.47 -16.99
N ASP A 660 -0.10 18.00 -17.48
CA ASP A 660 0.86 17.24 -16.68
C ASP A 660 1.47 18.07 -15.54
N GLN A 661 1.81 19.34 -15.80
CA GLN A 661 2.43 20.20 -14.78
C GLN A 661 1.52 20.38 -13.58
N ASP A 662 0.28 20.76 -13.77
CA ASP A 662 -0.70 20.97 -12.70
C ASP A 662 -0.99 19.65 -11.97
N SER A 663 -1.08 18.54 -12.72
CA SER A 663 -1.31 17.20 -12.17
C SER A 663 -0.17 16.77 -11.25
N PHE A 664 1.08 16.88 -11.69
CA PHE A 664 2.23 16.44 -10.89
C PHE A 664 2.52 17.39 -9.72
N THR A 665 2.39 18.71 -9.92
CA THR A 665 2.55 19.68 -8.83
C THR A 665 1.53 19.42 -7.72
N THR A 666 0.27 19.21 -8.08
CA THR A 666 -0.79 18.94 -7.10
C THR A 666 -0.60 17.57 -6.42
N ALA A 667 -0.16 16.53 -7.15
CA ALA A 667 0.15 15.23 -6.54
C ALA A 667 1.29 15.33 -5.52
N ARG A 668 2.35 16.09 -5.83
CA ARG A 668 3.46 16.35 -4.89
C ARG A 668 3.01 17.11 -3.65
N ARG A 669 2.11 18.11 -3.80
CA ARG A 669 1.49 18.83 -2.66
C ARG A 669 0.66 17.87 -1.80
N LEU A 670 -0.16 17.00 -2.39
CA LEU A 670 -0.95 15.99 -1.66
C LEU A 670 -0.06 15.10 -0.79
N ILE A 671 1.08 14.67 -1.30
CA ILE A 671 2.03 13.84 -0.56
C ILE A 671 2.71 14.65 0.55
N ARG A 672 3.27 15.83 0.20
CA ARG A 672 4.09 16.63 1.11
C ARG A 672 3.28 17.31 2.21
N ASP A 673 2.07 17.80 1.90
CA ASP A 673 1.31 18.66 2.81
C ASP A 673 0.17 17.93 3.52
N GLU A 674 -0.44 16.90 2.87
CA GLU A 674 -1.55 16.11 3.43
C GLU A 674 -1.15 14.67 3.81
N GLY A 675 0.07 14.23 3.48
CA GLY A 675 0.55 12.88 3.76
C GLY A 675 -0.11 11.78 2.89
N LEU A 676 -0.69 12.14 1.75
CA LEU A 676 -1.43 11.23 0.89
C LEU A 676 -0.50 10.62 -0.16
N LEU A 677 -0.02 9.40 0.05
CA LEU A 677 0.97 8.70 -0.80
C LEU A 677 0.37 8.22 -2.15
N CYS A 678 -0.16 9.15 -2.94
CA CYS A 678 -0.90 8.91 -4.17
C CYS A 678 -0.09 9.09 -5.45
N GLY A 679 -0.66 8.68 -6.60
CA GLY A 679 -0.07 8.81 -7.93
C GLY A 679 -0.43 10.13 -8.65
N GLY A 680 0.10 10.33 -9.86
CA GLY A 680 -0.03 11.57 -10.63
C GLY A 680 -1.46 11.93 -11.02
N SER A 681 -2.29 10.95 -11.40
CA SER A 681 -3.71 11.16 -11.72
C SER A 681 -4.54 11.65 -10.53
N SER A 682 -4.08 11.40 -9.30
CA SER A 682 -4.67 11.98 -8.08
C SER A 682 -4.52 13.52 -8.07
N GLY A 683 -3.37 14.00 -8.53
CA GLY A 683 -3.15 15.44 -8.68
C GLY A 683 -4.09 16.07 -9.70
N ALA A 684 -4.29 15.44 -10.86
CA ALA A 684 -5.27 15.89 -11.86
C ALA A 684 -6.68 16.00 -11.25
N ASN A 685 -7.11 14.97 -10.53
CA ASN A 685 -8.41 14.95 -9.87
C ASN A 685 -8.57 16.04 -8.81
N VAL A 686 -7.57 16.24 -7.96
CA VAL A 686 -7.64 17.24 -6.88
C VAL A 686 -7.49 18.65 -7.45
N TRP A 687 -6.64 18.89 -8.45
CA TRP A 687 -6.56 20.17 -9.13
C TRP A 687 -7.93 20.60 -9.70
N ALA A 688 -8.62 19.68 -10.40
CA ALA A 688 -9.97 19.92 -10.91
C ALA A 688 -10.98 20.12 -9.77
N ALA A 689 -10.89 19.32 -8.68
CA ALA A 689 -11.77 19.45 -7.51
C ALA A 689 -11.62 20.82 -6.81
N ILE A 690 -10.41 21.38 -6.76
CA ILE A 690 -10.14 22.75 -6.26
C ILE A 690 -10.88 23.78 -7.12
N GLN A 691 -10.85 23.67 -8.45
CA GLN A 691 -11.57 24.60 -9.34
C GLN A 691 -13.08 24.52 -9.11
N VAL A 692 -13.62 23.29 -8.98
CA VAL A 692 -15.04 23.05 -8.69
C VAL A 692 -15.42 23.61 -7.31
N ALA A 693 -14.58 23.40 -6.28
CA ALA A 693 -14.82 23.89 -4.93
C ALA A 693 -14.86 25.42 -4.87
N LYS A 694 -13.96 26.11 -5.58
CA LYS A 694 -13.97 27.58 -5.73
C LYS A 694 -15.26 28.08 -6.40
N LYS A 695 -15.77 27.36 -7.41
CA LYS A 695 -17.01 27.68 -8.12
C LYS A 695 -18.26 27.49 -7.27
N LEU A 696 -18.29 26.45 -6.40
CA LEU A 696 -19.47 26.11 -5.59
C LEU A 696 -19.62 26.96 -4.33
N GLY A 697 -18.53 27.35 -3.68
CA GLY A 697 -18.54 28.22 -2.50
C GLY A 697 -18.92 27.52 -1.19
N PRO A 698 -19.31 28.30 -0.15
CA PRO A 698 -19.45 27.82 1.22
C PRO A 698 -20.60 26.81 1.42
N GLY A 699 -20.40 25.91 2.36
CA GLY A 699 -21.40 24.91 2.76
C GLY A 699 -21.59 23.77 1.74
N LYS A 700 -20.80 23.74 0.68
CA LYS A 700 -20.81 22.70 -0.35
C LYS A 700 -19.77 21.63 -0.09
N ARG A 701 -20.03 20.42 -0.59
CA ARG A 701 -19.15 19.27 -0.44
C ARG A 701 -18.78 18.70 -1.81
N VAL A 702 -17.48 18.64 -2.07
CA VAL A 702 -16.88 18.07 -3.28
C VAL A 702 -16.15 16.78 -2.91
N VAL A 703 -16.42 15.71 -3.63
CA VAL A 703 -15.72 14.41 -3.44
C VAL A 703 -14.91 14.10 -4.69
N THR A 704 -13.67 13.69 -4.51
CA THR A 704 -12.82 13.21 -5.60
C THR A 704 -12.11 11.92 -5.23
N VAL A 705 -11.42 11.29 -6.20
CA VAL A 705 -10.78 9.99 -6.03
C VAL A 705 -9.26 10.13 -6.18
N LEU A 706 -8.51 9.46 -5.33
CA LEU A 706 -7.06 9.26 -5.45
C LEU A 706 -6.81 7.85 -5.99
N PRO A 707 -6.65 7.66 -7.32
CA PRO A 707 -6.83 6.35 -7.95
C PRO A 707 -5.78 5.31 -7.63
N ASP A 708 -4.51 5.70 -7.43
CA ASP A 708 -3.43 4.75 -7.20
C ASP A 708 -2.30 5.31 -6.34
N SER A 709 -1.36 4.41 -5.99
CA SER A 709 -0.28 4.65 -5.05
C SER A 709 0.96 5.26 -5.73
N ILE A 710 1.69 6.08 -4.99
CA ILE A 710 3.05 6.54 -5.29
C ILE A 710 4.00 5.40 -5.71
N ARG A 711 3.76 4.16 -5.24
CA ARG A 711 4.56 2.97 -5.54
C ARG A 711 4.91 2.81 -7.03
N ASN A 712 3.98 3.19 -7.90
CA ASN A 712 4.12 3.00 -9.34
C ASN A 712 4.99 4.05 -10.02
N TYR A 713 5.49 5.07 -9.29
CA TYR A 713 6.05 6.31 -9.84
C TYR A 713 7.33 6.75 -9.14
N MET A 714 8.03 5.83 -8.46
CA MET A 714 9.24 6.15 -7.69
C MET A 714 10.37 6.75 -8.55
N THR A 715 10.40 6.39 -9.84
CA THR A 715 11.37 6.90 -10.83
C THR A 715 10.77 7.92 -11.77
N LYS A 716 9.58 8.48 -11.46
CA LYS A 716 8.88 9.46 -12.28
C LYS A 716 8.63 10.76 -11.51
N PHE A 717 7.40 11.26 -11.48
CA PHE A 717 7.05 12.62 -11.00
C PHE A 717 7.45 12.91 -9.52
N VAL A 718 7.78 11.91 -8.71
CA VAL A 718 8.33 12.12 -7.35
C VAL A 718 9.84 12.38 -7.35
N ASP A 719 10.52 12.09 -8.45
CA ASP A 719 11.94 12.35 -8.66
C ASP A 719 12.14 13.69 -9.33
N ASP A 720 12.93 14.58 -8.72
CA ASP A 720 13.18 15.94 -9.23
C ASP A 720 13.95 15.95 -10.55
N GLU A 721 14.86 15.00 -10.75
CA GLU A 721 15.64 14.90 -12.00
C GLU A 721 14.75 14.45 -13.16
N TRP A 722 13.83 13.53 -12.90
CA TRP A 722 12.83 13.15 -13.90
C TRP A 722 11.93 14.34 -14.27
N MET A 723 11.42 15.09 -13.29
CA MET A 723 10.61 16.29 -13.53
C MET A 723 11.35 17.29 -14.42
N LYS A 724 12.58 17.63 -14.06
CA LYS A 724 13.43 18.56 -14.85
C LYS A 724 13.72 17.99 -16.26
N SER A 725 13.98 16.68 -16.41
CA SER A 725 14.25 16.06 -17.69
C SER A 725 13.06 16.13 -18.67
N LYS A 726 11.85 16.22 -18.13
CA LYS A 726 10.60 16.40 -18.88
C LYS A 726 10.20 17.88 -19.06
N GLY A 727 10.98 18.81 -18.52
CA GLY A 727 10.72 20.25 -18.59
C GLY A 727 9.68 20.74 -17.58
N PHE A 728 9.33 19.95 -16.58
CA PHE A 728 8.39 20.33 -15.54
C PHE A 728 9.08 21.14 -14.41
N GLN A 729 8.35 22.05 -13.80
CA GLN A 729 8.78 22.76 -12.60
C GLN A 729 8.74 21.79 -11.39
N VAL A 730 9.70 22.00 -10.45
CA VAL A 730 9.90 21.15 -9.28
C VAL A 730 9.45 21.87 -8.01
#